data_66a60a1b52ab241293000747ff23dad6
#
_entry.id   66a60a1b52ab241293000747ff23dad6
#
_cell.length_a   1.000
_cell.length_b   1.000
_cell.length_c   1.000
_cell.angle_alpha   90.00
_cell.angle_beta   90.00
_cell.angle_gamma   90.00
#
_symmetry.space_group_name_H-M   'P 1'
#
loop_
_entity.id
_entity.type
_entity.pdbx_description
1 polymer ?
#
loop_
_entity_poly.entity_id
_entity_poly.type
_entity_poly.pdbx_seq_one_letter_code
_entity_poly.pdbx_strand_id
1 'polypeptide(L)'
;MDETQMNGAEYSASNIQVLEGLEAVRKRPAMYIGDISEKGLHHLVYETVDNSIDEALAGFCTHIEVAINEDNSITVQDNGRGIPVDMHEKEHRSALEVVMTVLHAGGKFDKGSYKVSGGLHGVGVSCVNALSTHMTSQVFRDGKIYQQEYEKGKPLYDVKVVGETGLRGTRQQFWPDNSIFITTTYKYDILANRMRELAYLNAGISITLTDMRLDKNAEVGIEGIRQEVFYSEGGLKDFVRYIDSTRTCLFDDVIYLNTEKQNTPIEVAIMYNTSYSENIHSYVNNINTIEGGTHLQGFRTALTRVLKKYADDNKITEKLEKQKIEISGEDFREGLTAVISVKVAEPQFEGQTKTKLGNSEVAGAVQQAVGEALAYYLEEHPKEAKMVIDKVVLAAEARVAARAAREKVQRKNPMTGGGLPGKLADCSDKDAANCEMFIVEGDSAGGSAKQGRDRHFQAILPIRGKIFNVERVKWHQAFEHEEVNNIFQALGVKFGLNPEDQKEANYDKLRYYKTIIMTDADVDGSHIDTLLMTLFFRFLPQLIRDGRLYIATPPLYKCTKGKISEYCYDESALQRFIDTYGEGQEDKIKVQRYKGLGEMNPEQLWETTMNPATRLLKQVTIDDAAEADYTFSMLMGEDVGPRREFIEKNATYANIDA
;
A
#
# COMPACT_ATOMS: atom_id res chain seq x y z
N MET A 1 1.50 40.72 -34.86
CA MET A 1 0.56 41.46 -34.00
C MET A 1 -0.79 40.79 -34.19
N ASP A 2 -1.16 39.98 -33.28
CA ASP A 2 -2.55 39.69 -32.96
C ASP A 2 -2.57 39.13 -31.53
N GLU A 3 -2.93 40.03 -30.64
CA GLU A 3 -3.17 39.73 -29.23
C GLU A 3 -4.50 39.00 -29.13
N THR A 4 -4.47 37.69 -28.97
CA THR A 4 -5.64 36.91 -28.59
C THR A 4 -5.95 37.23 -27.13
N GLN A 5 -6.87 38.15 -26.89
CA GLN A 5 -7.48 38.48 -25.60
C GLN A 5 -7.99 37.17 -24.97
N MET A 6 -7.34 36.72 -23.89
CA MET A 6 -7.98 35.85 -22.91
C MET A 6 -9.17 36.62 -22.31
N ASN A 7 -10.38 36.30 -22.73
CA ASN A 7 -11.61 36.72 -22.07
C ASN A 7 -11.57 36.09 -20.63
N GLY A 8 -11.08 36.88 -19.68
CA GLY A 8 -11.23 36.58 -18.27
C GLY A 8 -12.73 36.62 -17.95
N ALA A 9 -13.36 35.46 -17.77
CA ALA A 9 -14.69 35.39 -17.22
C ALA A 9 -14.66 36.13 -15.88
N GLU A 10 -15.48 37.17 -15.75
CA GLU A 10 -15.57 37.99 -14.55
C GLU A 10 -16.00 37.09 -13.39
N TYR A 11 -15.12 36.94 -12.36
CA TYR A 11 -15.41 36.14 -11.18
C TYR A 11 -16.46 36.88 -10.35
N SER A 12 -17.69 36.41 -10.44
CA SER A 12 -18.87 37.02 -9.77
C SER A 12 -19.58 35.99 -8.88
N ALA A 13 -20.49 36.42 -8.06
CA ALA A 13 -21.30 35.57 -7.19
C ALA A 13 -22.02 34.46 -7.94
N SER A 14 -22.36 34.66 -9.22
CA SER A 14 -22.95 33.63 -10.10
C SER A 14 -22.04 32.47 -10.44
N ASN A 15 -20.70 32.64 -10.25
CA ASN A 15 -19.71 31.60 -10.47
C ASN A 15 -19.53 30.70 -9.22
N ILE A 16 -20.10 31.07 -8.09
CA ILE A 16 -20.06 30.31 -6.84
C ILE A 16 -21.21 29.27 -6.91
N GLN A 17 -20.84 28.00 -7.11
CA GLN A 17 -21.77 26.88 -7.06
C GLN A 17 -21.81 26.28 -5.66
N VAL A 18 -22.98 26.24 -5.05
CA VAL A 18 -23.20 25.46 -3.81
C VAL A 18 -23.63 24.06 -4.22
N LEU A 19 -22.85 23.07 -3.85
CA LEU A 19 -23.17 21.67 -4.08
C LEU A 19 -23.80 21.11 -2.81
N GLU A 20 -24.99 20.57 -2.91
CA GLU A 20 -25.71 19.99 -1.78
C GLU A 20 -25.62 18.46 -1.79
N GLY A 21 -25.46 17.87 -0.59
CA GLY A 21 -25.56 16.43 -0.37
C GLY A 21 -24.61 15.59 -1.22
N LEU A 22 -25.13 14.51 -1.80
CA LEU A 22 -24.35 13.52 -2.55
C LEU A 22 -23.87 14.00 -3.93
N GLU A 23 -24.40 15.12 -4.44
CA GLU A 23 -23.90 15.71 -5.69
C GLU A 23 -22.45 16.21 -5.54
N ALA A 24 -22.07 16.69 -4.35
CA ALA A 24 -20.71 17.08 -4.05
C ALA A 24 -19.74 15.89 -4.16
N VAL A 25 -20.15 14.72 -3.68
CA VAL A 25 -19.38 13.47 -3.77
C VAL A 25 -19.14 13.07 -5.23
N ARG A 26 -20.19 13.06 -6.04
CA ARG A 26 -20.11 12.72 -7.46
C ARG A 26 -19.21 13.68 -8.26
N LYS A 27 -19.24 14.98 -7.91
CA LYS A 27 -18.46 16.02 -8.60
C LYS A 27 -16.99 16.01 -8.19
N ARG A 28 -16.67 15.61 -6.97
CA ARG A 28 -15.32 15.58 -6.40
C ARG A 28 -15.05 14.26 -5.65
N PRO A 29 -15.16 13.09 -6.32
CA PRO A 29 -15.06 11.78 -5.65
C PRO A 29 -13.73 11.59 -4.91
N ALA A 30 -12.62 12.06 -5.48
CA ALA A 30 -11.30 11.93 -4.88
C ALA A 30 -11.17 12.60 -3.49
N MET A 31 -12.01 13.60 -3.17
CA MET A 31 -12.03 14.20 -1.83
C MET A 31 -12.55 13.24 -0.75
N TYR A 32 -13.34 12.22 -1.12
CA TYR A 32 -14.02 11.30 -0.21
C TYR A 32 -13.38 9.91 -0.19
N ILE A 33 -12.92 9.42 -1.36
CA ILE A 33 -12.36 8.07 -1.53
C ILE A 33 -10.88 8.05 -1.94
N GLY A 34 -10.21 9.22 -1.96
CA GLY A 34 -8.79 9.36 -2.26
C GLY A 34 -8.47 9.47 -3.74
N ASP A 35 -8.96 8.59 -4.59
CA ASP A 35 -8.82 8.66 -6.05
C ASP A 35 -10.01 7.98 -6.77
N ILE A 36 -9.96 7.94 -8.10
CA ILE A 36 -10.97 7.30 -8.96
C ILE A 36 -10.39 6.13 -9.77
N SER A 37 -9.18 5.72 -9.45
CA SER A 37 -8.51 4.57 -10.04
C SER A 37 -8.93 3.26 -9.38
N GLU A 38 -8.19 2.18 -9.61
CA GLU A 38 -8.36 0.89 -8.97
C GLU A 38 -8.43 0.99 -7.43
N LYS A 39 -7.60 1.83 -6.81
CA LYS A 39 -7.57 2.02 -5.36
C LYS A 39 -8.88 2.61 -4.84
N GLY A 40 -9.38 3.68 -5.47
CA GLY A 40 -10.66 4.28 -5.10
C GLY A 40 -11.83 3.34 -5.32
N LEU A 41 -11.78 2.49 -6.37
CA LEU A 41 -12.79 1.46 -6.61
C LEU A 41 -12.87 0.46 -5.45
N HIS A 42 -11.72 -0.10 -5.02
CA HIS A 42 -11.67 -1.06 -3.91
C HIS A 42 -12.05 -0.42 -2.58
N HIS A 43 -11.82 0.89 -2.42
CA HIS A 43 -12.21 1.64 -1.22
C HIS A 43 -13.72 1.62 -0.96
N LEU A 44 -14.56 1.54 -2.02
CA LEU A 44 -16.01 1.36 -1.86
C LEU A 44 -16.35 0.08 -1.08
N VAL A 45 -15.62 -1.00 -1.35
CA VAL A 45 -15.79 -2.27 -0.63
C VAL A 45 -15.34 -2.12 0.81
N TYR A 46 -14.20 -1.46 1.04
CA TYR A 46 -13.67 -1.23 2.40
C TYR A 46 -14.65 -0.44 3.25
N GLU A 47 -15.22 0.67 2.74
CA GLU A 47 -16.21 1.46 3.48
C GLU A 47 -17.47 0.65 3.84
N THR A 48 -17.87 -0.29 2.98
CA THR A 48 -19.04 -1.14 3.24
C THR A 48 -18.72 -2.23 4.26
N VAL A 49 -17.56 -2.90 4.15
CA VAL A 49 -17.11 -3.92 5.08
C VAL A 49 -16.79 -3.33 6.46
N ASP A 50 -16.19 -2.14 6.51
CA ASP A 50 -15.88 -1.45 7.77
C ASP A 50 -17.14 -1.16 8.61
N ASN A 51 -18.31 -0.98 7.99
CA ASN A 51 -19.58 -0.87 8.72
C ASN A 51 -19.95 -2.19 9.42
N SER A 52 -19.73 -3.32 8.75
CA SER A 52 -19.95 -4.64 9.34
C SER A 52 -18.92 -4.96 10.44
N ILE A 53 -17.69 -4.51 10.27
CA ILE A 53 -16.65 -4.59 11.31
C ILE A 53 -16.99 -3.72 12.53
N ASP A 54 -17.58 -2.53 12.34
CA ASP A 54 -18.04 -1.71 13.45
C ASP A 54 -19.17 -2.40 14.27
N GLU A 55 -20.07 -3.14 13.61
CA GLU A 55 -21.04 -4.01 14.28
C GLU A 55 -20.34 -5.14 15.07
N ALA A 56 -19.26 -5.67 14.55
CA ALA A 56 -18.47 -6.69 15.22
C ALA A 56 -17.72 -6.12 16.44
N LEU A 57 -17.11 -4.92 16.33
CA LEU A 57 -16.50 -4.21 17.46
C LEU A 57 -17.52 -3.87 18.55
N ALA A 58 -18.78 -3.64 18.17
CA ALA A 58 -19.87 -3.46 19.11
C ALA A 58 -20.39 -4.79 19.71
N GLY A 59 -19.86 -5.94 19.29
CA GLY A 59 -20.18 -7.28 19.79
C GLY A 59 -21.43 -7.91 19.18
N PHE A 60 -21.93 -7.40 18.06
CA PHE A 60 -23.17 -7.87 17.45
C PHE A 60 -23.01 -8.65 16.15
N CYS A 61 -21.86 -8.56 15.48
CA CYS A 61 -21.56 -9.27 14.25
C CYS A 61 -20.43 -10.28 14.47
N THR A 62 -20.57 -11.49 13.90
CA THR A 62 -19.58 -12.58 13.95
C THR A 62 -19.24 -13.14 12.57
N HIS A 63 -20.06 -12.81 11.57
CA HIS A 63 -19.88 -13.33 10.22
C HIS A 63 -20.20 -12.26 9.18
N ILE A 64 -19.30 -12.12 8.20
CA ILE A 64 -19.40 -11.18 7.08
C ILE A 64 -19.17 -11.95 5.79
N GLU A 65 -20.04 -11.76 4.83
CA GLU A 65 -19.93 -12.33 3.48
C GLU A 65 -19.68 -11.20 2.48
N VAL A 66 -18.66 -11.36 1.66
CA VAL A 66 -18.31 -10.42 0.57
C VAL A 66 -18.29 -11.21 -0.73
N ALA A 67 -19.04 -10.76 -1.74
CA ALA A 67 -19.05 -11.38 -3.04
C ALA A 67 -18.77 -10.40 -4.16
N ILE A 68 -17.87 -10.75 -5.05
CA ILE A 68 -17.73 -10.14 -6.38
C ILE A 68 -18.67 -10.92 -7.29
N ASN A 69 -19.75 -10.29 -7.72
CA ASN A 69 -20.77 -10.95 -8.54
C ASN A 69 -20.32 -11.08 -10.01
N GLU A 70 -21.02 -11.92 -10.79
CA GLU A 70 -20.73 -12.14 -12.23
C GLU A 70 -20.74 -10.85 -13.06
N ASP A 71 -21.63 -9.93 -12.72
CA ASP A 71 -21.78 -8.61 -13.35
C ASP A 71 -20.80 -7.56 -12.79
N ASN A 72 -19.84 -8.02 -11.97
CA ASN A 72 -18.83 -7.20 -11.32
C ASN A 72 -19.40 -6.16 -10.32
N SER A 73 -20.64 -6.37 -9.84
CA SER A 73 -21.15 -5.70 -8.65
C SER A 73 -20.57 -6.35 -7.38
N ILE A 74 -20.67 -5.64 -6.26
CA ILE A 74 -20.26 -6.17 -4.95
C ILE A 74 -21.48 -6.38 -4.07
N THR A 75 -21.51 -7.51 -3.38
CA THR A 75 -22.44 -7.77 -2.29
C THR A 75 -21.67 -7.90 -0.98
N VAL A 76 -22.07 -7.15 0.06
CA VAL A 76 -21.58 -7.32 1.43
C VAL A 76 -22.76 -7.60 2.32
N GLN A 77 -22.70 -8.67 3.10
CA GLN A 77 -23.74 -9.05 4.05
C GLN A 77 -23.12 -9.36 5.41
N ASP A 78 -23.74 -8.88 6.47
CA ASP A 78 -23.37 -9.18 7.84
C ASP A 78 -24.53 -9.79 8.63
N ASN A 79 -24.21 -10.36 9.80
CA ASN A 79 -25.19 -10.87 10.76
C ASN A 79 -25.34 -9.96 12.01
N GLY A 80 -25.06 -8.65 11.86
CA GLY A 80 -25.16 -7.63 12.89
C GLY A 80 -26.61 -7.31 13.32
N ARG A 81 -26.81 -6.14 13.91
CA ARG A 81 -28.16 -5.69 14.36
C ARG A 81 -29.07 -5.28 13.23
N GLY A 82 -28.53 -4.97 12.05
CA GLY A 82 -29.23 -4.32 10.95
C GLY A 82 -29.41 -2.82 11.19
N ILE A 83 -29.27 -2.04 10.12
CA ILE A 83 -29.49 -0.58 10.17
C ILE A 83 -30.94 -0.30 10.63
N PRO A 84 -31.17 0.67 11.53
CA PRO A 84 -32.53 1.05 11.91
C PRO A 84 -33.37 1.47 10.69
N VAL A 85 -34.63 1.07 10.67
CA VAL A 85 -35.58 1.37 9.57
C VAL A 85 -36.73 2.27 10.01
N ASP A 86 -36.77 2.60 11.29
CA ASP A 86 -37.78 3.47 11.88
C ASP A 86 -37.67 4.88 11.32
N MET A 87 -38.76 5.64 11.41
CA MET A 87 -38.82 7.04 10.96
C MET A 87 -37.90 7.93 11.82
N HIS A 88 -36.99 8.64 11.18
CA HIS A 88 -36.11 9.61 11.84
C HIS A 88 -36.89 10.88 12.17
N GLU A 89 -36.93 11.28 13.43
CA GLU A 89 -37.80 12.35 13.94
C GLU A 89 -37.61 13.72 13.23
N LYS A 90 -36.36 14.07 12.92
CA LYS A 90 -36.01 15.37 12.32
C LYS A 90 -36.10 15.37 10.79
N GLU A 91 -35.72 14.25 10.17
CA GLU A 91 -35.61 14.13 8.73
C GLU A 91 -36.92 13.68 8.08
N HIS A 92 -37.89 13.15 8.86
CA HIS A 92 -39.16 12.61 8.39
C HIS A 92 -39.01 11.56 7.26
N ARG A 93 -37.93 10.81 7.30
CA ARG A 93 -37.55 9.70 6.41
C ARG A 93 -37.09 8.52 7.24
N SER A 94 -37.06 7.31 6.69
CA SER A 94 -36.51 6.16 7.42
C SER A 94 -35.03 6.38 7.80
N ALA A 95 -34.61 5.87 8.95
CA ALA A 95 -33.21 5.97 9.36
C ALA A 95 -32.27 5.31 8.34
N LEU A 96 -32.68 4.22 7.67
CA LEU A 96 -31.94 3.63 6.56
C LEU A 96 -31.71 4.65 5.44
N GLU A 97 -32.77 5.34 4.97
CA GLU A 97 -32.65 6.34 3.93
C GLU A 97 -31.72 7.48 4.33
N VAL A 98 -31.83 7.96 5.58
CA VAL A 98 -30.98 9.03 6.11
C VAL A 98 -29.50 8.60 6.07
N VAL A 99 -29.16 7.40 6.53
CA VAL A 99 -27.78 6.87 6.51
C VAL A 99 -27.25 6.73 5.08
N MET A 100 -28.11 6.36 4.14
CA MET A 100 -27.71 6.11 2.75
C MET A 100 -27.64 7.39 1.89
N THR A 101 -28.32 8.48 2.27
CA THR A 101 -28.48 9.66 1.40
C THR A 101 -27.99 10.98 2.01
N VAL A 102 -27.71 11.01 3.32
CA VAL A 102 -27.27 12.23 4.00
C VAL A 102 -25.82 12.08 4.44
N LEU A 103 -24.98 13.04 4.06
CA LEU A 103 -23.60 13.12 4.57
C LEU A 103 -23.60 13.50 6.05
N HIS A 104 -22.66 12.97 6.80
CA HIS A 104 -22.52 13.21 8.24
C HIS A 104 -23.73 12.74 9.04
N ALA A 105 -24.40 11.68 8.60
CA ALA A 105 -25.48 11.02 9.31
C ALA A 105 -25.08 9.59 9.72
N GLY A 106 -25.48 9.15 10.92
CA GLY A 106 -25.24 7.78 11.37
C GLY A 106 -25.22 7.64 12.87
N GLY A 107 -25.47 6.42 13.37
CA GLY A 107 -25.47 6.08 14.79
C GLY A 107 -24.09 6.15 15.47
N LYS A 108 -23.02 6.32 14.69
CA LYS A 108 -21.63 6.39 15.19
C LYS A 108 -21.30 7.73 15.91
N PHE A 109 -22.15 8.74 15.76
CA PHE A 109 -22.07 9.98 16.54
C PHE A 109 -22.63 9.84 17.95
N ASP A 110 -23.38 8.76 18.22
CA ASP A 110 -23.90 8.46 19.56
C ASP A 110 -22.99 7.46 20.28
N LYS A 111 -22.32 7.92 21.34
CA LYS A 111 -21.41 7.11 22.17
C LYS A 111 -22.11 5.95 22.90
N GLY A 112 -23.44 6.00 23.02
CA GLY A 112 -24.25 4.92 23.58
C GLY A 112 -24.35 3.72 22.64
N SER A 113 -24.35 3.95 21.34
CA SER A 113 -24.50 2.93 20.29
C SER A 113 -23.20 2.30 19.87
N TYR A 114 -22.11 3.10 19.78
CA TYR A 114 -20.76 2.65 19.42
C TYR A 114 -19.71 3.33 20.32
N LYS A 115 -19.03 2.56 21.16
CA LYS A 115 -17.93 3.08 21.98
C LYS A 115 -16.67 3.36 21.17
N VAL A 116 -16.45 2.56 20.13
CA VAL A 116 -15.33 2.65 19.20
C VAL A 116 -15.84 2.32 17.80
N SER A 117 -15.43 3.08 16.82
CA SER A 117 -15.73 2.79 15.38
C SER A 117 -14.60 3.25 14.49
N GLY A 118 -14.42 2.57 13.36
CA GLY A 118 -13.52 3.01 12.28
C GLY A 118 -14.13 4.14 11.45
N GLY A 119 -15.45 4.12 11.30
CA GLY A 119 -16.20 5.15 10.58
C GLY A 119 -16.47 6.38 11.44
N LEU A 120 -15.70 7.47 11.25
CA LEU A 120 -15.75 8.68 12.07
C LEU A 120 -16.66 9.78 11.51
N HIS A 121 -16.80 9.85 10.21
CA HIS A 121 -17.39 11.01 9.54
C HIS A 121 -18.85 10.80 9.11
N GLY A 122 -19.38 9.56 9.23
CA GLY A 122 -20.74 9.24 8.80
C GLY A 122 -20.97 9.48 7.30
N VAL A 123 -19.94 9.23 6.46
CA VAL A 123 -20.01 9.47 5.02
C VAL A 123 -19.74 8.23 4.17
N GLY A 124 -19.19 7.16 4.71
CA GLY A 124 -18.70 6.00 3.96
C GLY A 124 -19.75 5.40 3.04
N VAL A 125 -20.81 4.83 3.60
CA VAL A 125 -21.84 4.15 2.80
C VAL A 125 -22.64 5.11 1.91
N SER A 126 -22.83 6.35 2.32
CA SER A 126 -23.49 7.37 1.47
C SER A 126 -22.61 7.76 0.28
N CYS A 127 -21.27 7.75 0.45
CA CYS A 127 -20.33 7.88 -0.68
C CYS A 127 -20.39 6.69 -1.63
N VAL A 128 -20.46 5.45 -1.12
CA VAL A 128 -20.65 4.26 -1.96
C VAL A 128 -21.91 4.38 -2.78
N ASN A 129 -23.03 4.77 -2.16
CA ASN A 129 -24.31 5.01 -2.85
C ASN A 129 -24.18 6.09 -3.92
N ALA A 130 -23.57 7.23 -3.61
CA ALA A 130 -23.38 8.32 -4.55
C ALA A 130 -22.53 7.95 -5.77
N LEU A 131 -21.52 7.08 -5.58
CA LEU A 131 -20.55 6.67 -6.60
C LEU A 131 -20.94 5.39 -7.33
N SER A 132 -22.14 4.88 -7.08
CA SER A 132 -22.73 3.72 -7.74
C SER A 132 -23.81 4.14 -8.75
N THR A 133 -23.91 3.42 -9.86
CA THR A 133 -25.04 3.57 -10.80
C THR A 133 -26.33 3.11 -10.17
N HIS A 134 -26.26 1.99 -9.44
CA HIS A 134 -27.36 1.39 -8.71
C HIS A 134 -26.86 0.84 -7.37
N MET A 135 -27.71 0.87 -6.35
CA MET A 135 -27.45 0.27 -5.06
C MET A 135 -28.73 -0.29 -4.46
N THR A 136 -28.64 -1.48 -3.87
CA THR A 136 -29.73 -2.15 -3.14
C THR A 136 -29.31 -2.34 -1.69
N SER A 137 -30.11 -1.80 -0.77
CA SER A 137 -29.94 -2.04 0.68
C SER A 137 -31.06 -2.92 1.19
N GLN A 138 -30.70 -4.03 1.82
CA GLN A 138 -31.63 -4.90 2.54
C GLN A 138 -31.24 -4.94 4.00
N VAL A 139 -32.23 -4.84 4.88
CA VAL A 139 -32.07 -4.94 6.32
C VAL A 139 -32.93 -6.08 6.84
N PHE A 140 -32.31 -7.01 7.55
CA PHE A 140 -32.94 -8.17 8.17
C PHE A 140 -33.15 -7.85 9.66
N ARG A 141 -34.37 -7.47 10.03
CA ARG A 141 -34.69 -7.02 11.39
C ARG A 141 -36.12 -7.30 11.75
N ASP A 142 -36.37 -7.64 13.02
CA ASP A 142 -37.71 -7.85 13.58
C ASP A 142 -38.56 -8.84 12.77
N GLY A 143 -37.92 -9.92 12.24
CA GLY A 143 -38.55 -10.96 11.45
C GLY A 143 -38.91 -10.56 10.01
N LYS A 144 -38.50 -9.37 9.55
CA LYS A 144 -38.84 -8.82 8.24
C LYS A 144 -37.61 -8.49 7.42
N ILE A 145 -37.76 -8.48 6.09
CA ILE A 145 -36.80 -7.97 5.13
C ILE A 145 -37.26 -6.61 4.68
N TYR A 146 -36.55 -5.58 5.06
CA TYR A 146 -36.75 -4.22 4.58
C TYR A 146 -35.80 -3.97 3.41
N GLN A 147 -36.28 -3.28 2.37
CA GLN A 147 -35.49 -2.98 1.18
C GLN A 147 -35.73 -1.54 0.72
N GLN A 148 -34.64 -0.93 0.24
CA GLN A 148 -34.66 0.32 -0.52
C GLN A 148 -33.60 0.26 -1.61
N GLU A 149 -33.91 0.80 -2.77
CA GLU A 149 -32.99 0.88 -3.91
C GLU A 149 -32.69 2.34 -4.25
N TYR A 150 -31.53 2.53 -4.82
CA TYR A 150 -31.01 3.87 -5.14
C TYR A 150 -30.38 3.87 -6.52
N GLU A 151 -30.51 5.01 -7.20
CA GLU A 151 -29.81 5.30 -8.44
C GLU A 151 -28.96 6.57 -8.24
N LYS A 152 -27.64 6.42 -8.35
CA LYS A 152 -26.67 7.54 -8.20
C LYS A 152 -26.89 8.35 -6.91
N GLY A 153 -27.15 7.65 -5.81
CA GLY A 153 -27.37 8.25 -4.51
C GLY A 153 -28.80 8.72 -4.22
N LYS A 154 -29.73 8.61 -5.19
CA LYS A 154 -31.14 9.02 -5.01
C LYS A 154 -32.03 7.80 -4.77
N PRO A 155 -32.90 7.81 -3.74
CA PRO A 155 -33.80 6.70 -3.49
C PRO A 155 -34.85 6.60 -4.63
N LEU A 156 -35.13 5.36 -5.06
CA LEU A 156 -36.13 5.09 -6.09
C LEU A 156 -37.54 4.98 -5.50
N TYR A 157 -37.62 4.62 -4.24
CA TYR A 157 -38.89 4.50 -3.48
C TYR A 157 -38.59 4.51 -1.98
N ASP A 158 -39.58 4.73 -1.14
CA ASP A 158 -39.47 4.66 0.31
C ASP A 158 -39.19 3.23 0.77
N VAL A 159 -38.55 3.08 1.93
CA VAL A 159 -38.27 1.76 2.54
C VAL A 159 -39.55 0.93 2.61
N LYS A 160 -39.51 -0.29 2.07
CA LYS A 160 -40.66 -1.22 2.06
C LYS A 160 -40.27 -2.58 2.61
N VAL A 161 -41.25 -3.30 3.17
CA VAL A 161 -41.11 -4.70 3.56
C VAL A 161 -41.31 -5.55 2.28
N VAL A 162 -40.33 -6.38 1.96
CA VAL A 162 -40.34 -7.27 0.79
C VAL A 162 -40.48 -8.76 1.13
N GLY A 163 -40.36 -9.12 2.40
CA GLY A 163 -40.48 -10.50 2.85
C GLY A 163 -40.33 -10.66 4.36
N GLU A 164 -40.41 -11.91 4.80
CA GLU A 164 -40.14 -12.34 6.18
C GLU A 164 -38.85 -13.14 6.23
N THR A 165 -38.14 -13.10 7.36
CA THR A 165 -36.87 -13.79 7.52
C THR A 165 -36.57 -14.11 8.98
N GLY A 166 -35.84 -15.20 9.23
CA GLY A 166 -35.21 -15.47 10.51
C GLY A 166 -33.78 -14.91 10.63
N LEU A 167 -33.26 -14.30 9.56
CA LEU A 167 -31.93 -13.68 9.57
C LEU A 167 -31.96 -12.34 10.28
N ARG A 168 -30.77 -11.88 10.68
CA ARG A 168 -30.51 -10.55 11.23
C ARG A 168 -29.26 -9.98 10.54
N GLY A 169 -29.24 -8.66 10.34
CA GLY A 169 -28.07 -7.98 9.76
C GLY A 169 -28.42 -7.04 8.63
N THR A 170 -27.42 -6.68 7.86
CA THR A 170 -27.53 -5.79 6.71
C THR A 170 -26.89 -6.43 5.47
N ARG A 171 -27.52 -6.28 4.33
CA ARG A 171 -26.97 -6.64 3.01
C ARG A 171 -26.97 -5.43 2.13
N GLN A 172 -25.81 -5.11 1.58
CA GLN A 172 -25.59 -4.03 0.63
C GLN A 172 -25.08 -4.63 -0.69
N GLN A 173 -25.73 -4.28 -1.80
CA GLN A 173 -25.26 -4.61 -3.13
C GLN A 173 -25.14 -3.33 -3.96
N PHE A 174 -24.00 -3.12 -4.63
CA PHE A 174 -23.77 -1.89 -5.38
C PHE A 174 -22.97 -2.14 -6.67
N TRP A 175 -23.26 -1.28 -7.66
CA TRP A 175 -22.66 -1.28 -8.99
C TRP A 175 -21.87 0.00 -9.17
N PRO A 176 -20.54 -0.03 -9.24
CA PRO A 176 -19.73 1.19 -9.38
C PRO A 176 -20.04 1.92 -10.68
N ASP A 177 -20.02 3.26 -10.65
CA ASP A 177 -20.36 4.09 -11.80
C ASP A 177 -19.17 4.22 -12.76
N ASN A 178 -19.24 3.60 -13.94
CA ASN A 178 -18.22 3.63 -14.97
C ASN A 178 -18.01 5.02 -15.61
N SER A 179 -18.88 5.99 -15.34
CA SER A 179 -18.67 7.37 -15.75
C SER A 179 -17.77 8.15 -14.78
N ILE A 180 -17.48 7.58 -13.60
CA ILE A 180 -16.64 8.18 -12.57
C ILE A 180 -15.29 7.44 -12.47
N PHE A 181 -15.32 6.11 -12.38
CA PHE A 181 -14.13 5.29 -12.20
C PHE A 181 -13.43 4.97 -13.53
N ILE A 182 -12.11 5.01 -13.51
CA ILE A 182 -11.27 4.63 -14.66
C ILE A 182 -11.45 3.15 -15.00
N THR A 183 -11.66 2.32 -13.97
CA THR A 183 -11.98 0.90 -14.09
C THR A 183 -13.08 0.55 -13.10
N THR A 184 -13.93 -0.42 -13.45
CA THR A 184 -14.95 -0.98 -12.56
C THR A 184 -14.71 -2.46 -12.26
N THR A 185 -13.54 -2.98 -12.63
CA THR A 185 -13.17 -4.39 -12.43
C THR A 185 -12.44 -4.57 -11.11
N TYR A 186 -13.05 -5.29 -10.18
CA TYR A 186 -12.45 -5.61 -8.89
C TYR A 186 -11.39 -6.71 -9.02
N LYS A 187 -10.32 -6.59 -8.24
CA LYS A 187 -9.28 -7.62 -8.10
C LYS A 187 -9.49 -8.40 -6.80
N TYR A 188 -9.64 -9.71 -6.95
CA TYR A 188 -9.87 -10.63 -5.83
C TYR A 188 -8.75 -10.52 -4.78
N ASP A 189 -7.49 -10.55 -5.21
CA ASP A 189 -6.35 -10.59 -4.29
C ASP A 189 -6.23 -9.32 -3.44
N ILE A 190 -6.59 -8.16 -3.98
CA ILE A 190 -6.62 -6.89 -3.22
C ILE A 190 -7.67 -6.97 -2.10
N LEU A 191 -8.87 -7.49 -2.41
CA LEU A 191 -9.92 -7.67 -1.40
C LEU A 191 -9.54 -8.75 -0.39
N ALA A 192 -8.97 -9.87 -0.84
CA ALA A 192 -8.55 -10.99 0.00
C ALA A 192 -7.52 -10.54 1.06
N ASN A 193 -6.54 -9.73 0.68
CA ASN A 193 -5.55 -9.21 1.59
C ASN A 193 -6.19 -8.34 2.69
N ARG A 194 -7.11 -7.45 2.32
CA ARG A 194 -7.84 -6.64 3.31
C ARG A 194 -8.74 -7.48 4.21
N MET A 195 -9.43 -8.48 3.70
CA MET A 195 -10.28 -9.38 4.51
C MET A 195 -9.43 -10.19 5.51
N ARG A 196 -8.26 -10.66 5.09
CA ARG A 196 -7.28 -11.35 5.93
C ARG A 196 -6.78 -10.46 7.07
N GLU A 197 -6.39 -9.23 6.76
CA GLU A 197 -5.95 -8.22 7.73
C GLU A 197 -7.05 -7.95 8.77
N LEU A 198 -8.29 -7.72 8.32
CA LEU A 198 -9.43 -7.48 9.21
C LEU A 198 -9.75 -8.67 10.11
N ALA A 199 -9.61 -9.91 9.63
CA ALA A 199 -9.80 -11.12 10.43
C ALA A 199 -8.74 -11.23 11.54
N TYR A 200 -7.49 -10.87 11.27
CA TYR A 200 -6.43 -10.83 12.29
C TYR A 200 -6.63 -9.70 13.31
N LEU A 201 -7.10 -8.54 12.88
CA LEU A 201 -7.35 -7.40 13.77
C LEU A 201 -8.59 -7.59 14.67
N ASN A 202 -9.46 -8.54 14.33
CA ASN A 202 -10.71 -8.80 15.02
C ASN A 202 -10.88 -10.31 15.27
N ALA A 203 -10.14 -10.82 16.25
CA ALA A 203 -10.16 -12.25 16.60
C ALA A 203 -11.59 -12.79 16.78
N GLY A 204 -11.89 -13.95 16.19
CA GLY A 204 -13.18 -14.62 16.28
C GLY A 204 -14.22 -14.16 15.26
N ILE A 205 -13.91 -13.21 14.37
CA ILE A 205 -14.78 -12.84 13.25
C ILE A 205 -14.43 -13.70 12.04
N SER A 206 -15.47 -14.24 11.38
CA SER A 206 -15.33 -14.96 10.11
C SER A 206 -15.73 -14.06 8.94
N ILE A 207 -14.84 -13.91 7.97
CA ILE A 207 -15.09 -13.13 6.74
C ILE A 207 -14.94 -14.08 5.55
N THR A 208 -16.01 -14.26 4.77
CA THR A 208 -15.98 -15.07 3.55
C THR A 208 -15.91 -14.16 2.33
N LEU A 209 -14.91 -14.34 1.47
CA LEU A 209 -14.82 -13.65 0.18
C LEU A 209 -15.06 -14.67 -0.94
N THR A 210 -16.01 -14.35 -1.82
CA THR A 210 -16.37 -15.19 -2.98
C THR A 210 -16.22 -14.37 -4.26
N ASP A 211 -15.55 -14.91 -5.27
CA ASP A 211 -15.56 -14.40 -6.65
C ASP A 211 -16.44 -15.29 -7.52
N MET A 212 -17.61 -14.77 -7.91
CA MET A 212 -18.58 -15.50 -8.73
C MET A 212 -18.31 -15.36 -10.24
N ARG A 213 -17.32 -14.57 -10.62
CA ARG A 213 -16.92 -14.43 -12.02
C ARG A 213 -16.22 -15.71 -12.47
N LEU A 214 -16.74 -16.36 -13.50
CA LEU A 214 -16.15 -17.58 -14.04
C LEU A 214 -14.78 -17.28 -14.65
N ASP A 215 -13.73 -17.84 -14.09
CA ASP A 215 -12.43 -17.88 -14.76
C ASP A 215 -12.50 -18.91 -15.88
N LYS A 216 -12.53 -18.44 -17.12
CA LYS A 216 -12.58 -19.28 -18.33
C LYS A 216 -11.34 -20.17 -18.51
N ASN A 217 -10.28 -19.92 -17.73
CA ASN A 217 -9.01 -20.64 -17.78
C ASN A 217 -8.77 -21.55 -16.57
N ALA A 218 -9.69 -21.62 -15.60
CA ALA A 218 -9.55 -22.51 -14.45
C ALA A 218 -9.78 -23.95 -14.87
N GLU A 219 -8.74 -24.79 -14.91
CA GLU A 219 -8.87 -26.23 -14.91
C GLU A 219 -9.52 -26.70 -13.61
N VAL A 220 -10.85 -26.92 -13.73
CA VAL A 220 -11.64 -27.85 -12.93
C VAL A 220 -11.26 -28.02 -11.45
N GLY A 221 -11.71 -27.09 -10.65
CA GLY A 221 -12.14 -27.35 -9.28
C GLY A 221 -13.55 -26.81 -9.16
N ILE A 222 -14.48 -27.61 -8.64
CA ILE A 222 -15.90 -27.31 -8.38
C ILE A 222 -16.36 -25.91 -8.88
N GLU A 223 -16.91 -25.86 -10.10
CA GLU A 223 -17.66 -24.76 -10.69
C GLU A 223 -16.95 -23.39 -10.96
N GLY A 224 -15.64 -23.28 -10.99
CA GLY A 224 -14.97 -22.03 -11.40
C GLY A 224 -15.13 -20.83 -10.46
N ILE A 225 -15.67 -21.03 -9.24
CA ILE A 225 -15.87 -20.03 -8.21
C ILE A 225 -14.67 -20.07 -7.25
N ARG A 226 -14.03 -18.92 -7.03
CA ARG A 226 -12.98 -18.77 -6.02
C ARG A 226 -13.60 -18.29 -4.70
N GLN A 227 -13.43 -19.08 -3.62
CA GLN A 227 -13.91 -18.72 -2.30
C GLN A 227 -12.84 -18.97 -1.24
N GLU A 228 -12.69 -18.05 -0.31
CA GLU A 228 -11.79 -18.15 0.84
C GLU A 228 -12.48 -17.63 2.10
N VAL A 229 -12.25 -18.31 3.22
CA VAL A 229 -12.74 -17.90 4.55
C VAL A 229 -11.56 -17.41 5.38
N PHE A 230 -11.62 -16.16 5.79
CA PHE A 230 -10.63 -15.53 6.65
C PHE A 230 -11.13 -15.57 8.10
N TYR A 231 -10.37 -16.22 8.97
CA TYR A 231 -10.70 -16.40 10.38
C TYR A 231 -9.42 -16.56 11.18
N SER A 232 -9.35 -15.94 12.36
CA SER A 232 -8.25 -16.10 13.30
C SER A 232 -8.77 -16.14 14.72
N GLU A 233 -8.38 -17.16 15.49
CA GLU A 233 -8.60 -17.22 16.94
C GLU A 233 -7.52 -16.46 17.71
N GLY A 234 -6.28 -16.52 17.22
CA GLY A 234 -5.12 -15.89 17.84
C GLY A 234 -4.99 -14.40 17.58
N GLY A 235 -5.77 -13.83 16.64
CA GLY A 235 -5.78 -12.39 16.35
C GLY A 235 -4.40 -11.85 15.98
N LEU A 236 -3.92 -10.85 16.72
CA LEU A 236 -2.62 -10.23 16.45
C LEU A 236 -1.43 -11.19 16.60
N LYS A 237 -1.54 -12.25 17.42
CA LYS A 237 -0.50 -13.28 17.51
C LYS A 237 -0.35 -14.03 16.19
N ASP A 238 -1.47 -14.38 15.56
CA ASP A 238 -1.46 -15.05 14.27
C ASP A 238 -1.02 -14.10 13.18
N PHE A 239 -1.38 -12.82 13.29
CA PHE A 239 -0.98 -11.80 12.33
C PHE A 239 0.54 -11.62 12.28
N VAL A 240 1.20 -11.46 13.43
CA VAL A 240 2.65 -11.30 13.46
C VAL A 240 3.37 -12.56 12.97
N ARG A 241 2.83 -13.77 13.25
CA ARG A 241 3.35 -15.02 12.69
C ARG A 241 3.16 -15.11 11.18
N TYR A 242 2.02 -14.66 10.66
CA TYR A 242 1.77 -14.59 9.23
C TYR A 242 2.79 -13.68 8.53
N ILE A 243 3.02 -12.48 9.06
CA ILE A 243 4.01 -11.53 8.54
C ILE A 243 5.41 -12.15 8.54
N ASP A 244 5.78 -12.86 9.59
CA ASP A 244 7.11 -13.49 9.74
C ASP A 244 7.20 -14.91 9.16
N SER A 245 6.15 -15.42 8.54
CA SER A 245 6.14 -16.81 8.00
C SER A 245 7.21 -17.09 6.94
N THR A 246 7.76 -16.04 6.34
CA THR A 246 8.87 -16.12 5.36
C THR A 246 10.24 -15.86 5.97
N ARG A 247 10.32 -15.71 7.31
CA ARG A 247 11.55 -15.38 8.04
C ARG A 247 11.83 -16.41 9.13
N THR A 248 13.10 -16.53 9.49
CA THR A 248 13.50 -17.36 10.64
C THR A 248 13.37 -16.53 11.92
N CYS A 249 12.42 -16.89 12.78
CA CYS A 249 12.23 -16.27 14.09
C CYS A 249 13.36 -16.65 15.04
N LEU A 250 13.69 -15.77 16.00
CA LEU A 250 14.67 -16.05 17.04
C LEU A 250 14.12 -17.05 18.08
N PHE A 251 12.83 -17.04 18.33
CA PHE A 251 12.09 -17.93 19.22
C PHE A 251 10.63 -18.06 18.76
N ASP A 252 9.94 -19.10 19.19
CA ASP A 252 8.60 -19.45 18.71
C ASP A 252 7.49 -18.64 19.38
N ASP A 253 7.72 -18.15 20.61
CA ASP A 253 6.73 -17.41 21.37
C ASP A 253 6.53 -15.99 20.86
N VAL A 254 5.27 -15.54 20.87
CA VAL A 254 4.90 -14.16 20.57
C VAL A 254 4.84 -13.36 21.86
N ILE A 255 5.62 -12.30 21.95
CA ILE A 255 5.46 -11.31 23.03
C ILE A 255 4.15 -10.58 22.80
N TYR A 256 3.17 -10.81 23.66
CA TYR A 256 1.81 -10.33 23.46
C TYR A 256 1.27 -9.61 24.68
N LEU A 257 0.59 -8.52 24.44
CA LEU A 257 -0.18 -7.81 25.46
C LEU A 257 -1.56 -7.42 24.92
N ASN A 258 -2.55 -7.51 25.80
CA ASN A 258 -3.89 -6.98 25.58
C ASN A 258 -4.33 -6.35 26.90
N THR A 259 -4.43 -5.03 26.93
CA THR A 259 -4.70 -4.27 28.16
C THR A 259 -5.39 -2.95 27.83
N GLU A 260 -5.92 -2.31 28.87
CA GLU A 260 -6.49 -0.97 28.76
C GLU A 260 -5.71 0.00 29.65
N LYS A 261 -5.28 1.12 29.08
CA LYS A 261 -4.64 2.21 29.82
C LYS A 261 -5.29 3.54 29.41
N GLN A 262 -5.60 4.36 30.40
CA GLN A 262 -6.22 5.68 30.20
C GLN A 262 -7.47 5.62 29.28
N ASN A 263 -8.34 4.62 29.50
CA ASN A 263 -9.51 4.32 28.68
C ASN A 263 -9.21 4.02 27.20
N THR A 264 -7.99 3.62 26.89
CA THR A 264 -7.58 3.20 25.56
C THR A 264 -7.26 1.71 25.58
N PRO A 265 -8.06 0.84 24.96
CA PRO A 265 -7.69 -0.55 24.71
C PRO A 265 -6.48 -0.62 23.78
N ILE A 266 -5.47 -1.38 24.20
CA ILE A 266 -4.18 -1.50 23.53
C ILE A 266 -3.86 -2.98 23.39
N GLU A 267 -3.67 -3.41 22.17
CA GLU A 267 -3.25 -4.76 21.83
C GLU A 267 -1.97 -4.70 20.99
N VAL A 268 -0.95 -5.46 21.39
CA VAL A 268 0.34 -5.49 20.70
C VAL A 268 0.87 -6.90 20.65
N ALA A 269 1.37 -7.30 19.48
CA ALA A 269 2.10 -8.55 19.27
C ALA A 269 3.48 -8.24 18.70
N ILE A 270 4.52 -8.88 19.24
CA ILE A 270 5.92 -8.62 18.88
C ILE A 270 6.62 -9.96 18.65
N MET A 271 7.41 -10.04 17.58
CA MET A 271 8.38 -11.11 17.31
C MET A 271 9.72 -10.52 16.91
N TYR A 272 10.79 -11.32 17.12
CA TYR A 272 12.11 -11.01 16.61
C TYR A 272 12.58 -12.12 15.68
N ASN A 273 13.20 -11.73 14.57
CA ASN A 273 13.68 -12.63 13.53
C ASN A 273 15.14 -12.32 13.13
N THR A 274 15.71 -13.13 12.26
CA THR A 274 17.10 -13.00 11.83
C THR A 274 17.32 -11.89 10.78
N SER A 275 16.26 -11.27 10.26
CA SER A 275 16.36 -10.22 9.23
C SER A 275 17.02 -8.94 9.75
N TYR A 276 17.32 -8.02 8.87
CA TYR A 276 17.96 -6.73 9.18
C TYR A 276 16.99 -5.55 9.09
N SER A 277 15.73 -5.82 8.75
CA SER A 277 14.68 -4.81 8.59
C SER A 277 13.83 -4.66 9.86
N GLU A 278 13.27 -3.46 10.06
CA GLU A 278 12.19 -3.17 10.98
C GLU A 278 10.87 -3.37 10.24
N ASN A 279 9.92 -4.07 10.84
CA ASN A 279 8.61 -4.33 10.26
C ASN A 279 7.51 -4.07 11.28
N ILE A 280 7.04 -2.83 11.36
CA ILE A 280 6.04 -2.41 12.35
C ILE A 280 4.78 -1.95 11.64
N HIS A 281 3.66 -2.59 11.96
CA HIS A 281 2.33 -2.25 11.47
C HIS A 281 1.49 -1.67 12.59
N SER A 282 0.89 -0.50 12.37
CA SER A 282 0.14 0.20 13.39
C SER A 282 -1.28 0.54 12.95
N TYR A 283 -2.24 0.30 13.84
CA TYR A 283 -3.67 0.41 13.57
C TYR A 283 -4.38 1.22 14.64
N VAL A 284 -5.35 2.01 14.20
CA VAL A 284 -6.30 2.74 15.07
C VAL A 284 -7.71 2.41 14.63
N ASN A 285 -8.50 1.76 15.48
CA ASN A 285 -9.87 1.32 15.14
C ASN A 285 -9.90 0.52 13.81
N ASN A 286 -8.97 -0.41 13.63
CA ASN A 286 -8.75 -1.22 12.42
C ASN A 286 -8.31 -0.45 11.16
N ILE A 287 -8.04 0.85 11.27
CA ILE A 287 -7.50 1.67 10.17
C ILE A 287 -5.97 1.56 10.21
N ASN A 288 -5.36 1.20 9.10
CA ASN A 288 -3.91 1.16 8.96
C ASN A 288 -3.33 2.58 8.92
N THR A 289 -2.53 2.92 9.93
CA THR A 289 -1.85 4.22 10.02
C THR A 289 -0.46 4.11 9.42
N ILE A 290 -0.38 4.16 8.10
CA ILE A 290 0.86 3.94 7.33
C ILE A 290 1.99 4.90 7.74
N GLU A 291 1.65 6.13 8.12
CA GLU A 291 2.60 7.14 8.61
C GLU A 291 2.78 7.09 10.14
N GLY A 292 2.16 6.09 10.80
CA GLY A 292 2.24 5.90 12.23
C GLY A 292 1.43 6.93 13.02
N GLY A 293 2.10 7.60 13.95
CA GLY A 293 1.50 8.59 14.85
C GLY A 293 1.88 8.35 16.30
N THR A 294 1.12 8.94 17.21
CA THR A 294 1.42 8.95 18.65
C THR A 294 1.49 7.57 19.30
N HIS A 295 0.65 6.62 18.87
CA HIS A 295 0.67 5.23 19.35
C HIS A 295 1.97 4.51 18.96
N LEU A 296 2.44 4.66 17.71
CA LEU A 296 3.71 4.10 17.25
C LEU A 296 4.90 4.75 17.97
N GLN A 297 4.86 6.07 18.20
CA GLN A 297 5.87 6.79 18.98
C GLN A 297 5.94 6.27 20.41
N GLY A 298 4.79 6.08 21.07
CA GLY A 298 4.71 5.48 22.41
C GLY A 298 5.31 4.09 22.48
N PHE A 299 5.04 3.25 21.49
CA PHE A 299 5.60 1.91 21.35
C PHE A 299 7.14 1.95 21.21
N ARG A 300 7.67 2.71 20.26
CA ARG A 300 9.12 2.83 20.02
C ARG A 300 9.87 3.33 21.25
N THR A 301 9.29 4.30 21.96
CA THR A 301 9.87 4.86 23.18
C THR A 301 9.90 3.81 24.30
N ALA A 302 8.81 3.05 24.49
CA ALA A 302 8.74 1.99 25.49
C ALA A 302 9.74 0.87 25.20
N LEU A 303 9.77 0.38 23.95
CA LEU A 303 10.66 -0.69 23.49
C LEU A 303 12.12 -0.32 23.78
N THR A 304 12.55 0.85 23.30
CA THR A 304 13.93 1.33 23.49
C THR A 304 14.27 1.45 24.97
N ARG A 305 13.40 2.05 25.78
CA ARG A 305 13.64 2.26 27.22
C ARG A 305 13.78 0.96 27.97
N VAL A 306 12.90 -0.01 27.72
CA VAL A 306 12.88 -1.27 28.46
C VAL A 306 14.06 -2.16 28.09
N LEU A 307 14.34 -2.31 26.79
CA LEU A 307 15.46 -3.13 26.32
C LEU A 307 16.82 -2.51 26.71
N LYS A 308 16.94 -1.19 26.67
CA LYS A 308 18.14 -0.49 27.15
C LYS A 308 18.36 -0.73 28.63
N LYS A 309 17.31 -0.55 29.45
CA LYS A 309 17.37 -0.83 30.90
C LYS A 309 17.80 -2.28 31.17
N TYR A 310 17.23 -3.25 30.45
CA TYR A 310 17.59 -4.65 30.59
C TYR A 310 19.09 -4.90 30.24
N ALA A 311 19.59 -4.25 29.17
CA ALA A 311 21.00 -4.33 28.77
C ALA A 311 21.93 -3.68 29.82
N ASP A 312 21.53 -2.56 30.44
CA ASP A 312 22.26 -1.88 31.51
C ASP A 312 22.31 -2.74 32.78
N ASP A 313 21.18 -3.26 33.23
CA ASP A 313 21.05 -4.10 34.45
C ASP A 313 21.90 -5.39 34.32
N ASN A 314 22.05 -5.91 33.10
CA ASN A 314 22.90 -7.08 32.80
C ASN A 314 24.34 -6.72 32.41
N LYS A 315 24.79 -5.45 32.54
CA LYS A 315 26.14 -4.95 32.28
C LYS A 315 26.60 -5.15 30.82
N ILE A 316 25.69 -5.26 29.89
CA ILE A 316 26.00 -5.43 28.46
C ILE A 316 26.46 -4.10 27.88
N THR A 317 25.78 -3.01 28.24
CA THR A 317 26.14 -1.65 27.84
C THR A 317 27.56 -1.28 28.27
N GLU A 318 27.96 -1.60 29.51
CA GLU A 318 29.34 -1.37 29.99
C GLU A 318 30.41 -2.10 29.16
N LYS A 319 30.11 -3.29 28.65
CA LYS A 319 31.02 -4.03 27.78
C LYS A 319 31.18 -3.40 26.42
N LEU A 320 30.09 -2.91 25.84
CA LEU A 320 30.10 -2.24 24.54
C LEU A 320 30.74 -0.86 24.60
N GLU A 321 30.56 -0.11 25.68
CA GLU A 321 31.22 1.19 25.90
C GLU A 321 32.75 1.06 25.93
N LYS A 322 33.29 -0.03 26.52
CA LYS A 322 34.74 -0.36 26.47
C LYS A 322 35.23 -0.54 25.04
N GLN A 323 34.36 -0.98 24.14
CA GLN A 323 34.66 -1.17 22.71
C GLN A 323 34.32 0.11 21.90
N LYS A 324 33.86 1.19 22.55
CA LYS A 324 33.37 2.44 21.92
C LYS A 324 32.17 2.23 21.03
N ILE A 325 31.29 1.30 21.38
CA ILE A 325 30.03 0.98 20.73
C ILE A 325 28.92 1.48 21.64
N GLU A 326 28.08 2.36 21.12
CA GLU A 326 26.87 2.84 21.78
C GLU A 326 25.65 2.21 21.08
N ILE A 327 24.69 1.70 21.85
CA ILE A 327 23.44 1.15 21.31
C ILE A 327 22.48 2.34 21.01
N SER A 328 21.99 2.40 19.81
CA SER A 328 20.99 3.40 19.39
C SER A 328 19.57 2.79 19.36
N GLY A 329 18.55 3.65 19.26
CA GLY A 329 17.15 3.22 19.18
C GLY A 329 16.84 2.31 18.00
N GLU A 330 17.54 2.48 16.87
CA GLU A 330 17.39 1.64 15.67
C GLU A 330 17.91 0.22 15.86
N ASP A 331 18.95 0.02 16.69
CA ASP A 331 19.52 -1.32 16.93
C ASP A 331 18.50 -2.22 17.64
N PHE A 332 17.63 -1.64 18.49
CA PHE A 332 16.54 -2.37 19.15
C PHE A 332 15.42 -2.81 18.21
N ARG A 333 15.33 -2.22 17.02
CA ARG A 333 14.30 -2.49 16.03
C ARG A 333 14.78 -3.36 14.86
N GLU A 334 16.06 -3.68 14.79
CA GLU A 334 16.56 -4.58 13.76
C GLU A 334 16.07 -6.01 13.97
N GLY A 335 15.42 -6.58 12.96
CA GLY A 335 14.77 -7.89 13.02
C GLY A 335 13.49 -7.91 13.85
N LEU A 336 12.92 -6.75 14.16
CA LEU A 336 11.65 -6.61 14.87
C LEU A 336 10.48 -6.69 13.90
N THR A 337 9.52 -7.56 14.19
CA THR A 337 8.17 -7.51 13.62
C THR A 337 7.19 -7.22 14.75
N ALA A 338 6.35 -6.19 14.57
CA ALA A 338 5.35 -5.82 15.56
C ALA A 338 4.05 -5.36 14.91
N VAL A 339 2.93 -5.73 15.54
CA VAL A 339 1.60 -5.23 15.20
C VAL A 339 1.04 -4.53 16.41
N ILE A 340 0.61 -3.27 16.24
CA ILE A 340 0.08 -2.40 17.29
C ILE A 340 -1.33 -2.02 16.92
N SER A 341 -2.32 -2.38 17.73
CA SER A 341 -3.72 -2.00 17.54
C SER A 341 -4.21 -1.24 18.76
N VAL A 342 -4.70 -0.03 18.55
CA VAL A 342 -5.33 0.77 19.61
C VAL A 342 -6.78 1.09 19.24
N LYS A 343 -7.65 1.11 20.26
CA LYS A 343 -9.05 1.49 20.10
C LYS A 343 -9.25 2.86 20.77
N VAL A 344 -9.50 3.87 19.96
CA VAL A 344 -9.62 5.28 20.40
C VAL A 344 -11.05 5.75 20.12
N ALA A 345 -11.73 6.29 21.14
CA ALA A 345 -13.12 6.72 21.01
C ALA A 345 -13.27 7.93 20.08
N GLU A 346 -12.33 8.86 20.13
CA GLU A 346 -12.31 10.09 19.32
C GLU A 346 -10.94 10.27 18.66
N PRO A 347 -10.59 9.47 17.64
CA PRO A 347 -9.28 9.57 17.01
C PRO A 347 -9.19 10.83 16.17
N GLN A 348 -8.06 11.53 16.31
CA GLN A 348 -7.70 12.71 15.55
C GLN A 348 -6.60 12.31 14.57
N PHE A 349 -6.89 12.39 13.28
CA PHE A 349 -5.92 12.07 12.24
C PHE A 349 -5.39 13.33 11.57
N GLU A 350 -4.14 13.27 11.12
CA GLU A 350 -3.58 14.28 10.23
C GLU A 350 -4.10 14.03 8.80
N GLY A 351 -5.25 14.63 8.45
CA GLY A 351 -5.85 14.56 7.13
C GLY A 351 -6.94 13.49 6.94
N GLN A 352 -7.64 13.58 5.82
CA GLN A 352 -8.81 12.75 5.48
C GLN A 352 -8.44 11.27 5.21
N THR A 353 -7.24 11.00 4.76
CA THR A 353 -6.74 9.64 4.47
C THR A 353 -6.42 8.82 5.72
N LYS A 354 -6.51 9.43 6.91
CA LYS A 354 -6.33 8.77 8.23
C LYS A 354 -4.99 8.04 8.39
N THR A 355 -3.95 8.50 7.72
CA THR A 355 -2.64 7.82 7.67
C THR A 355 -1.82 7.98 8.93
N LYS A 356 -2.09 9.01 9.77
CA LYS A 356 -1.31 9.32 10.96
C LYS A 356 -2.20 9.77 12.13
N LEU A 357 -2.01 9.14 13.30
CA LEU A 357 -2.74 9.51 14.53
C LEU A 357 -2.08 10.70 15.23
N GLY A 358 -2.90 11.70 15.60
CA GLY A 358 -2.47 12.92 16.28
C GLY A 358 -2.72 12.98 17.79
N ASN A 359 -3.56 12.11 18.35
CA ASN A 359 -3.95 12.09 19.78
C ASN A 359 -2.74 11.98 20.72
N SER A 360 -2.34 13.05 21.39
CA SER A 360 -1.14 13.06 22.24
C SER A 360 -1.21 12.13 23.46
N GLU A 361 -2.39 11.96 24.05
CA GLU A 361 -2.63 11.11 25.22
C GLU A 361 -2.36 9.63 24.93
N VAL A 362 -2.57 9.18 23.70
CA VAL A 362 -2.38 7.79 23.29
C VAL A 362 -0.91 7.36 23.38
N ALA A 363 0.04 8.28 23.13
CA ALA A 363 1.46 7.98 23.27
C ALA A 363 1.82 7.53 24.68
N GLY A 364 1.33 8.24 25.69
CA GLY A 364 1.54 7.91 27.12
C GLY A 364 0.93 6.57 27.50
N ALA A 365 -0.30 6.32 27.05
CA ALA A 365 -1.02 5.07 27.33
C ALA A 365 -0.28 3.85 26.75
N VAL A 366 0.12 3.93 25.47
CA VAL A 366 0.88 2.84 24.80
C VAL A 366 2.25 2.66 25.44
N GLN A 367 2.96 3.77 25.74
CA GLN A 367 4.27 3.71 26.38
C GLN A 367 4.22 3.02 27.73
N GLN A 368 3.17 3.26 28.53
CA GLN A 368 2.98 2.61 29.82
C GLN A 368 2.66 1.13 29.63
N ALA A 369 1.67 0.81 28.79
CA ALA A 369 1.22 -0.57 28.56
C ALA A 369 2.35 -1.49 28.07
N VAL A 370 3.04 -1.05 27.00
CA VAL A 370 4.15 -1.81 26.42
C VAL A 370 5.33 -1.89 27.38
N GLY A 371 5.61 -0.78 28.10
CA GLY A 371 6.73 -0.73 29.04
C GLY A 371 6.57 -1.73 30.18
N GLU A 372 5.38 -1.84 30.79
CA GLU A 372 5.09 -2.79 31.85
C GLU A 372 5.11 -4.24 31.36
N ALA A 373 4.42 -4.52 30.25
CA ALA A 373 4.30 -5.88 29.72
C ALA A 373 5.66 -6.43 29.22
N LEU A 374 6.43 -5.61 28.49
CA LEU A 374 7.73 -6.02 27.99
C LEU A 374 8.75 -6.25 29.13
N ALA A 375 8.77 -5.37 30.15
CA ALA A 375 9.63 -5.56 31.30
C ALA A 375 9.33 -6.88 32.02
N TYR A 376 8.05 -7.16 32.25
CA TYR A 376 7.59 -8.43 32.85
C TYR A 376 7.99 -9.65 31.99
N TYR A 377 7.78 -9.59 30.68
CA TYR A 377 8.16 -10.67 29.78
C TYR A 377 9.65 -10.97 29.80
N LEU A 378 10.50 -9.95 29.80
CA LEU A 378 11.97 -10.14 29.82
C LEU A 378 12.48 -10.77 31.12
N GLU A 379 11.80 -10.49 32.26
CA GLU A 379 12.11 -11.09 33.55
C GLU A 379 11.69 -12.58 33.60
N GLU A 380 10.54 -12.93 33.03
CA GLU A 380 10.03 -14.31 33.02
C GLU A 380 10.71 -15.19 31.97
N HIS A 381 11.21 -14.58 30.86
CA HIS A 381 11.79 -15.30 29.72
C HIS A 381 13.27 -14.90 29.46
N PRO A 382 14.18 -15.20 30.40
CA PRO A 382 15.58 -14.72 30.32
C PRO A 382 16.37 -15.28 29.14
N LYS A 383 15.96 -16.43 28.56
CA LYS A 383 16.60 -17.01 27.37
C LYS A 383 16.26 -16.19 26.13
N GLU A 384 14.98 -15.92 25.93
CA GLU A 384 14.44 -15.11 24.84
C GLU A 384 14.95 -13.67 24.95
N ALA A 385 14.93 -13.10 26.15
CA ALA A 385 15.49 -11.79 26.42
C ALA A 385 16.97 -11.69 26.01
N LYS A 386 17.77 -12.74 26.32
CA LYS A 386 19.15 -12.80 25.89
C LYS A 386 19.27 -12.86 24.37
N MET A 387 18.46 -13.65 23.69
CA MET A 387 18.48 -13.74 22.21
C MET A 387 18.18 -12.38 21.56
N VAL A 388 17.18 -11.65 22.07
CA VAL A 388 16.86 -10.28 21.62
C VAL A 388 18.06 -9.36 21.81
N ILE A 389 18.66 -9.35 23.02
CA ILE A 389 19.80 -8.48 23.30
C ILE A 389 21.03 -8.85 22.49
N ASP A 390 21.31 -10.13 22.28
CA ASP A 390 22.43 -10.58 21.43
C ASP A 390 22.22 -10.07 19.98
N LYS A 391 20.98 -10.07 19.46
CA LYS A 391 20.63 -9.48 18.17
C LYS A 391 20.87 -7.97 18.16
N VAL A 392 20.46 -7.25 19.20
CA VAL A 392 20.67 -5.79 19.34
C VAL A 392 22.17 -5.46 19.36
N VAL A 393 22.98 -6.23 20.09
CA VAL A 393 24.43 -6.06 20.13
C VAL A 393 25.03 -6.23 18.74
N LEU A 394 24.64 -7.29 18.03
CA LEU A 394 25.10 -7.57 16.67
C LEU A 394 24.72 -6.42 15.71
N ALA A 395 23.53 -5.84 15.86
CA ALA A 395 23.08 -4.69 15.08
C ALA A 395 23.95 -3.44 15.36
N ALA A 396 24.22 -3.14 16.64
CA ALA A 396 25.07 -2.02 17.04
C ALA A 396 26.50 -2.15 16.52
N GLU A 397 27.10 -3.35 16.64
CA GLU A 397 28.43 -3.66 16.10
C GLU A 397 28.47 -3.45 14.57
N ALA A 398 27.46 -3.97 13.86
CA ALA A 398 27.35 -3.83 12.42
C ALA A 398 27.21 -2.36 12.00
N ARG A 399 26.41 -1.57 12.72
CA ARG A 399 26.22 -0.13 12.46
C ARG A 399 27.52 0.65 12.65
N VAL A 400 28.26 0.41 13.74
CA VAL A 400 29.55 1.09 13.99
C VAL A 400 30.58 0.71 12.94
N ALA A 401 30.67 -0.57 12.55
CA ALA A 401 31.54 -1.02 11.47
C ALA A 401 31.20 -0.34 10.12
N ALA A 402 29.93 -0.21 9.81
CA ALA A 402 29.44 0.48 8.63
C ALA A 402 29.87 1.95 8.58
N ARG A 403 29.71 2.66 9.71
CA ARG A 403 30.13 4.05 9.83
C ARG A 403 31.64 4.21 9.60
N ALA A 404 32.45 3.34 10.21
CA ALA A 404 33.90 3.36 10.03
C ALA A 404 34.31 3.07 8.56
N ALA A 405 33.61 2.17 7.88
CA ALA A 405 33.85 1.88 6.46
C ALA A 405 33.55 3.10 5.58
N ARG A 406 32.41 3.79 5.80
CA ARG A 406 32.04 5.04 5.08
C ARG A 406 33.06 6.14 5.29
N GLU A 407 33.48 6.38 6.51
CA GLU A 407 34.49 7.41 6.81
C GLU A 407 35.81 7.13 6.09
N LYS A 408 36.22 5.84 5.98
CA LYS A 408 37.41 5.44 5.22
C LYS A 408 37.28 5.71 3.72
N VAL A 409 36.09 5.45 3.14
CA VAL A 409 35.81 5.72 1.72
C VAL A 409 35.80 7.22 1.44
N GLN A 410 35.17 8.02 2.31
CA GLN A 410 35.16 9.47 2.20
C GLN A 410 36.54 10.09 2.32
N ARG A 411 37.42 9.56 3.20
CA ARG A 411 38.81 10.00 3.33
C ARG A 411 39.71 9.60 2.17
N LYS A 412 39.40 8.50 1.47
CA LYS A 412 40.17 8.04 0.29
C LYS A 412 39.88 8.85 -0.97
N ASN A 413 38.77 9.58 -1.05
CA ASN A 413 38.38 10.41 -2.17
C ASN A 413 38.22 11.90 -1.83
N PRO A 414 39.24 12.60 -1.31
CA PRO A 414 39.14 14.02 -1.01
C PRO A 414 39.08 14.90 -2.26
N MET A 415 39.44 14.37 -3.45
CA MET A 415 39.41 15.12 -4.72
C MET A 415 38.13 14.94 -5.52
N THR A 416 37.25 14.01 -5.15
CA THR A 416 35.88 13.92 -5.69
C THR A 416 34.91 14.42 -4.62
N GLY A 417 34.96 15.69 -4.36
CA GLY A 417 34.02 16.36 -3.49
C GLY A 417 32.62 16.20 -4.04
N GLY A 418 31.78 15.37 -3.40
CA GLY A 418 30.33 15.30 -3.58
C GLY A 418 29.78 15.37 -5.01
N GLY A 419 30.55 14.95 -6.02
CA GLY A 419 30.19 15.02 -7.43
C GLY A 419 29.16 13.97 -7.79
N LEU A 420 28.34 14.28 -8.79
CA LEU A 420 27.37 13.34 -9.36
C LEU A 420 28.09 12.12 -9.97
N PRO A 421 27.42 10.94 -10.02
CA PRO A 421 27.99 9.76 -10.65
C PRO A 421 28.44 10.06 -12.08
N GLY A 422 29.64 9.64 -12.45
CA GLY A 422 30.20 9.93 -13.79
C GLY A 422 29.37 9.37 -14.96
N LYS A 423 28.53 8.38 -14.70
CA LYS A 423 27.61 7.82 -15.70
C LYS A 423 26.28 8.58 -15.82
N LEU A 424 25.93 9.43 -14.87
CA LEU A 424 24.69 10.21 -14.91
C LEU A 424 24.76 11.25 -16.02
N ALA A 425 23.81 11.19 -16.94
CA ALA A 425 23.55 12.27 -17.89
C ALA A 425 22.48 13.17 -17.29
N ASP A 426 22.88 14.20 -16.59
CA ASP A 426 21.98 15.11 -15.87
C ASP A 426 21.17 16.03 -16.80
N CYS A 427 20.08 16.61 -16.29
CA CYS A 427 19.28 17.63 -16.97
C CYS A 427 19.78 19.05 -16.62
N SER A 428 19.35 20.04 -17.41
CA SER A 428 19.80 21.43 -17.23
C SER A 428 18.91 22.22 -16.28
N ASP A 429 17.64 21.86 -16.10
CA ASP A 429 16.76 22.47 -15.11
C ASP A 429 17.24 22.10 -13.71
N LYS A 430 17.19 23.07 -12.80
CA LYS A 430 17.61 22.91 -11.41
C LYS A 430 16.43 22.82 -10.45
N ASP A 431 15.24 23.09 -10.92
CA ASP A 431 14.02 22.89 -10.14
C ASP A 431 13.62 21.41 -10.19
N ALA A 432 13.81 20.73 -9.05
CA ALA A 432 13.49 19.32 -8.91
C ALA A 432 12.02 19.00 -9.28
N ALA A 433 11.10 19.94 -9.08
CA ALA A 433 9.68 19.75 -9.37
C ALA A 433 9.39 19.50 -10.86
N ASN A 434 10.25 20.05 -11.73
CA ASN A 434 10.13 19.89 -13.18
C ASN A 434 10.91 18.68 -13.71
N CYS A 435 11.84 18.13 -12.91
CA CYS A 435 12.83 17.15 -13.37
C CYS A 435 12.40 15.73 -13.12
N GLU A 436 12.83 14.84 -14.00
CA GLU A 436 12.64 13.40 -13.87
C GLU A 436 13.90 12.62 -14.23
N MET A 437 14.11 11.48 -13.55
CA MET A 437 15.28 10.64 -13.78
C MET A 437 14.84 9.25 -14.27
N PHE A 438 15.42 8.80 -15.37
CA PHE A 438 15.29 7.42 -15.85
C PHE A 438 16.47 6.58 -15.34
N ILE A 439 16.17 5.49 -14.67
CA ILE A 439 17.14 4.43 -14.38
C ILE A 439 17.01 3.42 -15.50
N VAL A 440 18.06 3.29 -16.32
CA VAL A 440 18.01 2.54 -17.57
C VAL A 440 18.92 1.32 -17.51
N GLU A 441 18.40 0.18 -17.92
CA GLU A 441 19.18 -1.05 -18.00
C GLU A 441 20.23 -0.98 -19.13
N GLY A 442 21.49 -1.14 -18.74
CA GLY A 442 22.60 -1.28 -19.64
C GLY A 442 23.10 0.01 -20.31
N ASP A 443 24.34 -0.03 -20.77
CA ASP A 443 24.98 1.11 -21.43
C ASP A 443 24.42 1.35 -22.85
N SER A 444 23.93 0.32 -23.55
CA SER A 444 23.37 0.41 -24.89
C SER A 444 22.06 1.20 -24.92
N ALA A 445 21.06 0.74 -24.14
CA ALA A 445 19.79 1.44 -24.01
C ALA A 445 19.98 2.82 -23.36
N GLY A 446 20.90 2.93 -22.38
CA GLY A 446 21.33 4.20 -21.80
C GLY A 446 21.88 5.19 -22.83
N GLY A 447 22.59 4.70 -23.85
CA GLY A 447 23.10 5.51 -24.97
C GLY A 447 21.99 6.07 -25.86
N SER A 448 21.02 5.22 -26.24
CA SER A 448 19.83 5.64 -27.00
C SER A 448 18.97 6.62 -26.21
N ALA A 449 18.74 6.34 -24.92
CA ALA A 449 17.99 7.23 -24.02
C ALA A 449 18.66 8.60 -23.85
N LYS A 450 20.00 8.65 -23.69
CA LYS A 450 20.76 9.91 -23.61
C LYS A 450 20.63 10.76 -24.88
N GLN A 451 20.50 10.15 -26.04
CA GLN A 451 20.32 10.85 -27.31
C GLN A 451 18.86 11.30 -27.50
N GLY A 452 17.89 10.44 -27.17
CA GLY A 452 16.46 10.68 -27.39
C GLY A 452 15.80 11.61 -26.37
N ARG A 453 16.37 11.78 -25.17
CA ARG A 453 15.76 12.53 -24.07
C ARG A 453 15.60 14.04 -24.32
N ASP A 454 14.70 14.68 -23.66
CA ASP A 454 14.73 16.12 -23.47
C ASP A 454 15.75 16.48 -22.39
N ARG A 455 16.85 17.11 -22.81
CA ARG A 455 17.97 17.48 -21.92
C ARG A 455 17.61 18.57 -20.91
N HIS A 456 16.50 19.23 -21.11
CA HIS A 456 16.08 20.29 -20.20
C HIS A 456 15.66 19.71 -18.86
N PHE A 457 14.79 18.71 -18.84
CA PHE A 457 14.21 18.20 -17.60
C PHE A 457 14.40 16.68 -17.36
N GLN A 458 14.94 15.92 -18.34
CA GLN A 458 15.17 14.48 -18.19
C GLN A 458 16.64 14.14 -17.95
N ALA A 459 16.90 13.38 -16.88
CA ALA A 459 18.20 12.81 -16.57
C ALA A 459 18.19 11.29 -16.85
N ILE A 460 19.34 10.74 -17.26
CA ILE A 460 19.52 9.30 -17.53
C ILE A 460 20.64 8.75 -16.66
N LEU A 461 20.32 7.73 -15.87
CA LEU A 461 21.28 6.95 -15.10
C LEU A 461 21.31 5.50 -15.62
N PRO A 462 22.30 5.11 -16.45
CA PRO A 462 22.47 3.72 -16.82
C PRO A 462 22.98 2.91 -15.63
N ILE A 463 22.38 1.73 -15.41
CA ILE A 463 22.86 0.75 -14.44
C ILE A 463 23.46 -0.46 -15.19
N ARG A 464 24.52 -1.06 -14.63
CA ARG A 464 25.19 -2.19 -15.25
C ARG A 464 24.67 -3.51 -14.68
N GLY A 465 23.71 -4.10 -15.42
CA GLY A 465 23.14 -5.40 -15.10
C GLY A 465 22.35 -5.41 -13.78
N LYS A 466 22.23 -6.60 -13.20
CA LYS A 466 21.46 -6.83 -11.96
C LYS A 466 22.13 -6.14 -10.78
N ILE A 467 21.40 -5.24 -10.13
CA ILE A 467 21.87 -4.63 -8.89
C ILE A 467 21.85 -5.66 -7.76
N PHE A 468 22.53 -5.32 -6.67
CA PHE A 468 22.61 -6.15 -5.51
C PHE A 468 21.24 -6.33 -4.83
N ASN A 469 20.90 -7.58 -4.43
CA ASN A 469 19.67 -7.85 -3.71
C ASN A 469 19.80 -7.38 -2.25
N VAL A 470 19.18 -6.23 -1.96
CA VAL A 470 19.27 -5.59 -0.64
C VAL A 470 18.48 -6.30 0.45
N GLU A 471 17.58 -7.22 0.10
CA GLU A 471 16.83 -8.03 1.06
C GLU A 471 17.72 -9.03 1.82
N ARG A 472 18.79 -9.51 1.18
CA ARG A 472 19.68 -10.56 1.71
C ARG A 472 20.92 -10.07 2.45
N VAL A 473 21.02 -8.77 2.68
CA VAL A 473 22.27 -8.19 3.18
C VAL A 473 22.04 -7.19 4.29
N LYS A 474 23.07 -7.02 5.10
CA LYS A 474 23.05 -5.98 6.13
C LYS A 474 22.94 -4.61 5.49
N TRP A 475 22.17 -3.73 6.09
CA TRP A 475 21.87 -2.39 5.61
C TRP A 475 23.12 -1.61 5.13
N HIS A 476 24.26 -1.71 5.84
CA HIS A 476 25.49 -1.03 5.47
C HIS A 476 26.15 -1.57 4.19
N GLN A 477 25.99 -2.86 3.90
CA GLN A 477 26.58 -3.48 2.71
C GLN A 477 25.95 -2.94 1.42
N ALA A 478 24.70 -2.47 1.48
CA ALA A 478 24.06 -1.81 0.36
C ALA A 478 24.82 -0.55 -0.08
N PHE A 479 25.44 0.17 0.87
CA PHE A 479 26.25 1.37 0.57
C PHE A 479 27.65 1.07 0.06
N GLU A 480 28.13 -0.16 0.16
CA GLU A 480 29.41 -0.58 -0.43
C GLU A 480 29.24 -0.90 -1.93
N HIS A 481 27.99 -1.12 -2.38
CA HIS A 481 27.71 -1.42 -3.77
C HIS A 481 27.65 -0.15 -4.62
N GLU A 482 28.48 -0.10 -5.67
CA GLU A 482 28.64 1.09 -6.51
C GLU A 482 27.34 1.56 -7.15
N GLU A 483 26.53 0.64 -7.70
CA GLU A 483 25.26 1.01 -8.39
C GLU A 483 24.23 1.58 -7.43
N VAL A 484 24.09 1.01 -6.24
CA VAL A 484 23.19 1.50 -5.20
C VAL A 484 23.60 2.91 -4.75
N ASN A 485 24.90 3.12 -4.52
CA ASN A 485 25.43 4.44 -4.20
C ASN A 485 25.20 5.46 -5.31
N ASN A 486 25.38 5.06 -6.57
CA ASN A 486 25.13 5.92 -7.72
C ASN A 486 23.66 6.36 -7.78
N ILE A 487 22.70 5.47 -7.46
CA ILE A 487 21.28 5.80 -7.39
C ILE A 487 21.02 6.83 -6.29
N PHE A 488 21.51 6.61 -5.05
CA PHE A 488 21.32 7.56 -3.95
C PHE A 488 21.95 8.93 -4.22
N GLN A 489 23.16 8.95 -4.78
CA GLN A 489 23.85 10.19 -5.14
C GLN A 489 23.13 10.94 -6.27
N ALA A 490 22.68 10.22 -7.31
CA ALA A 490 21.94 10.83 -8.40
C ALA A 490 20.62 11.45 -7.90
N LEU A 491 19.89 10.75 -7.05
CA LEU A 491 18.65 11.26 -6.44
C LEU A 491 18.89 12.43 -5.48
N GLY A 492 20.10 12.58 -4.93
CA GLY A 492 20.41 13.59 -3.91
C GLY A 492 19.96 13.18 -2.52
N VAL A 493 19.64 11.89 -2.30
CA VAL A 493 19.22 11.36 -1.00
C VAL A 493 20.44 11.10 -0.11
N LYS A 494 20.32 11.41 1.17
CA LYS A 494 21.34 11.20 2.17
C LYS A 494 20.78 10.40 3.35
N PHE A 495 21.65 9.61 3.98
CA PHE A 495 21.32 8.83 5.15
C PHE A 495 22.23 9.21 6.33
N GLY A 496 21.78 8.93 7.56
CA GLY A 496 22.57 9.14 8.76
C GLY A 496 22.63 10.60 9.21
N LEU A 497 21.70 11.45 8.79
CA LEU A 497 21.56 12.83 9.24
C LEU A 497 20.73 12.93 10.52
N ASN A 498 19.80 12.00 10.74
CA ASN A 498 19.03 11.90 11.97
C ASN A 498 19.83 11.11 13.02
N PRO A 499 20.17 11.71 14.19
CA PRO A 499 20.90 11.00 15.25
C PRO A 499 20.08 9.86 15.88
N GLU A 500 18.75 9.95 15.85
CA GLU A 500 17.83 8.97 16.44
C GLU A 500 17.54 7.80 15.49
N ASP A 501 17.66 8.02 14.18
CA ASP A 501 17.50 7.01 13.16
C ASP A 501 18.45 7.24 11.97
N GLN A 502 19.60 6.58 12.00
CA GLN A 502 20.61 6.72 10.94
C GLN A 502 20.21 6.00 9.63
N LYS A 503 19.18 5.14 9.68
CA LYS A 503 18.64 4.46 8.50
C LYS A 503 17.62 5.35 7.76
N GLU A 504 17.15 6.42 8.42
CA GLU A 504 16.20 7.35 7.80
C GLU A 504 16.83 8.09 6.62
N ALA A 505 16.11 8.09 5.51
CA ALA A 505 16.51 8.80 4.30
C ALA A 505 16.10 10.27 4.39
N ASN A 506 17.04 11.18 4.12
CA ASN A 506 16.77 12.61 4.03
C ASN A 506 16.59 13.03 2.58
N TYR A 507 15.46 13.64 2.27
CA TYR A 507 15.02 14.04 0.94
C TYR A 507 15.12 15.56 0.67
N ASP A 508 15.68 16.36 1.59
CA ASP A 508 15.76 17.83 1.46
C ASP A 508 16.47 18.29 0.19
N LYS A 509 17.33 17.43 -0.36
CA LYS A 509 18.10 17.68 -1.57
C LYS A 509 17.71 16.79 -2.73
N LEU A 510 16.47 16.31 -2.74
CA LEU A 510 15.96 15.52 -3.85
C LEU A 510 16.04 16.32 -5.15
N ARG A 511 16.59 15.69 -6.20
CA ARG A 511 16.93 16.36 -7.46
C ARG A 511 15.89 16.16 -8.55
N TYR A 512 15.07 15.12 -8.42
CA TYR A 512 14.07 14.76 -9.43
C TYR A 512 12.74 14.46 -8.76
N TYR A 513 11.68 15.02 -9.29
CA TYR A 513 10.32 14.78 -8.80
C TYR A 513 9.83 13.38 -9.12
N LYS A 514 10.20 12.87 -10.32
CA LYS A 514 9.85 11.50 -10.74
C LYS A 514 11.11 10.69 -10.95
N THR A 515 11.05 9.44 -10.49
CA THR A 515 12.03 8.40 -10.79
C THR A 515 11.33 7.33 -11.62
N ILE A 516 11.88 7.02 -12.78
CA ILE A 516 11.27 6.12 -13.76
C ILE A 516 12.24 4.97 -14.00
N ILE A 517 11.82 3.76 -13.71
CA ILE A 517 12.55 2.53 -14.01
C ILE A 517 12.25 2.17 -15.46
N MET A 518 13.27 1.92 -16.27
CA MET A 518 13.15 1.61 -17.69
C MET A 518 14.10 0.45 -18.04
N THR A 519 13.54 -0.75 -18.09
CA THR A 519 14.22 -2.02 -18.32
C THR A 519 13.75 -2.69 -19.61
N ASP A 520 14.47 -3.70 -20.07
CA ASP A 520 14.08 -4.51 -21.20
C ASP A 520 12.81 -5.32 -20.91
N ALA A 521 12.01 -5.58 -21.94
CA ALA A 521 10.76 -6.34 -21.83
C ALA A 521 11.02 -7.86 -21.84
N ASP A 522 11.98 -8.33 -21.06
CA ASP A 522 12.35 -9.74 -20.94
C ASP A 522 12.41 -10.18 -19.47
N VAL A 523 12.77 -11.44 -19.22
CA VAL A 523 12.85 -12.00 -17.85
C VAL A 523 13.96 -11.36 -17.01
N ASP A 524 15.04 -10.93 -17.63
CA ASP A 524 16.16 -10.27 -16.95
C ASP A 524 15.80 -8.84 -16.56
N GLY A 525 15.13 -8.09 -17.43
CA GLY A 525 14.58 -6.77 -17.15
C GLY A 525 13.54 -6.81 -16.01
N SER A 526 12.63 -7.78 -16.05
CA SER A 526 11.65 -7.98 -14.96
C SER A 526 12.32 -8.28 -13.60
N HIS A 527 13.45 -9.00 -13.62
CA HIS A 527 14.24 -9.25 -12.41
C HIS A 527 14.93 -7.96 -11.93
N ILE A 528 15.44 -7.13 -12.83
CA ILE A 528 16.05 -5.83 -12.48
C ILE A 528 14.99 -4.89 -11.88
N ASP A 529 13.79 -4.84 -12.47
CA ASP A 529 12.65 -4.10 -11.89
C ASP A 529 12.36 -4.54 -10.46
N THR A 530 12.31 -5.84 -10.22
CA THR A 530 12.06 -6.39 -8.87
C THR A 530 13.18 -6.02 -7.89
N LEU A 531 14.45 -6.07 -8.31
CA LEU A 531 15.59 -5.65 -7.48
C LEU A 531 15.53 -4.14 -7.17
N LEU A 532 15.22 -3.30 -8.15
CA LEU A 532 15.04 -1.86 -7.96
C LEU A 532 13.85 -1.56 -7.06
N MET A 533 12.69 -2.19 -7.29
CA MET A 533 11.53 -2.05 -6.42
C MET A 533 11.86 -2.45 -4.98
N THR A 534 12.61 -3.55 -4.76
CA THR A 534 13.09 -3.96 -3.43
C THR A 534 13.96 -2.88 -2.79
N LEU A 535 14.88 -2.29 -3.55
CA LEU A 535 15.72 -1.18 -3.09
C LEU A 535 14.88 0.02 -2.66
N PHE A 536 13.94 0.47 -3.51
CA PHE A 536 13.08 1.61 -3.21
C PHE A 536 12.16 1.32 -2.02
N PHE A 537 11.58 0.14 -1.94
CA PHE A 537 10.73 -0.26 -0.83
C PHE A 537 11.47 -0.27 0.51
N ARG A 538 12.71 -0.82 0.56
CA ARG A 538 13.49 -0.94 1.80
C ARG A 538 14.23 0.32 2.22
N PHE A 539 14.70 1.13 1.27
CA PHE A 539 15.56 2.29 1.56
C PHE A 539 14.89 3.62 1.29
N LEU A 540 13.95 3.70 0.37
CA LEU A 540 13.33 4.93 -0.10
C LEU A 540 11.79 4.84 -0.15
N PRO A 541 11.11 4.27 0.88
CA PRO A 541 9.67 4.04 0.82
C PRO A 541 8.86 5.34 0.64
N GLN A 542 9.40 6.49 1.07
CA GLN A 542 8.73 7.77 0.93
C GLN A 542 8.52 8.16 -0.54
N LEU A 543 9.47 7.81 -1.45
CA LEU A 543 9.29 8.10 -2.87
C LEU A 543 8.13 7.31 -3.50
N ILE A 544 7.85 6.11 -2.97
CA ILE A 544 6.69 5.33 -3.41
C ILE A 544 5.41 5.95 -2.83
N ARG A 545 5.39 6.27 -1.54
CA ARG A 545 4.23 6.89 -0.86
C ARG A 545 3.85 8.24 -1.47
N ASP A 546 4.83 9.05 -1.84
CA ASP A 546 4.62 10.33 -2.51
C ASP A 546 4.22 10.18 -3.99
N GLY A 547 4.11 8.95 -4.51
CA GLY A 547 3.76 8.69 -5.91
C GLY A 547 4.81 9.14 -6.91
N ARG A 548 6.10 9.08 -6.54
CA ARG A 548 7.23 9.56 -7.35
C ARG A 548 8.00 8.47 -8.07
N LEU A 549 7.66 7.18 -7.83
CA LEU A 549 8.29 6.05 -8.51
C LEU A 549 7.38 5.49 -9.60
N TYR A 550 7.93 5.28 -10.77
CA TYR A 550 7.23 4.79 -11.96
C TYR A 550 8.03 3.71 -12.67
N ILE A 551 7.33 2.84 -13.39
CA ILE A 551 7.89 1.89 -14.36
C ILE A 551 7.46 2.34 -15.74
N ALA A 552 8.41 2.50 -16.68
CA ALA A 552 8.12 2.78 -18.06
C ALA A 552 7.58 1.53 -18.76
N THR A 553 6.58 1.71 -19.61
CA THR A 553 6.00 0.62 -20.42
C THR A 553 6.30 0.87 -21.88
N PRO A 554 7.42 0.35 -22.41
CA PRO A 554 7.72 0.43 -23.85
C PRO A 554 6.76 -0.47 -24.63
N PRO A 555 6.51 -0.18 -25.93
CA PRO A 555 5.71 -1.06 -26.78
C PRO A 555 6.44 -2.38 -27.05
N LEU A 556 5.68 -3.47 -27.09
CA LEU A 556 6.20 -4.80 -27.44
C LEU A 556 6.32 -5.00 -28.96
N TYR A 557 5.46 -4.34 -29.73
CA TYR A 557 5.41 -4.52 -31.18
C TYR A 557 5.31 -3.18 -31.93
N LYS A 558 5.86 -3.16 -33.13
CA LYS A 558 5.58 -2.17 -34.15
C LYS A 558 4.92 -2.84 -35.34
N CYS A 559 3.68 -2.50 -35.62
CA CYS A 559 2.88 -3.03 -36.72
C CYS A 559 2.85 -2.06 -37.86
N THR A 560 3.04 -2.55 -39.08
CA THR A 560 3.05 -1.71 -40.28
C THR A 560 2.30 -2.39 -41.45
N LYS A 561 1.35 -1.66 -42.03
CA LYS A 561 0.67 -2.07 -43.27
C LYS A 561 0.67 -0.90 -44.24
N GLY A 562 1.52 -0.98 -45.28
CA GLY A 562 1.68 0.09 -46.27
C GLY A 562 2.21 1.39 -45.65
N LYS A 563 1.37 2.44 -45.57
CA LYS A 563 1.71 3.72 -44.92
C LYS A 563 1.26 3.85 -43.50
N ILE A 564 0.49 2.88 -42.98
CA ILE A 564 -0.01 2.87 -41.62
C ILE A 564 1.01 2.18 -40.73
N SER A 565 1.42 2.83 -39.65
CA SER A 565 2.33 2.26 -38.66
C SER A 565 1.83 2.62 -37.26
N GLU A 566 1.75 1.61 -36.37
CA GLU A 566 1.27 1.77 -35.02
C GLU A 566 2.14 0.97 -34.05
N TYR A 567 2.32 1.49 -32.83
CA TYR A 567 2.98 0.78 -31.74
C TYR A 567 1.94 0.07 -30.87
N CYS A 568 2.13 -1.23 -30.66
CA CYS A 568 1.26 -2.07 -29.85
C CYS A 568 1.98 -2.43 -28.54
N TYR A 569 1.34 -2.16 -27.42
CA TYR A 569 1.92 -2.32 -26.08
C TYR A 569 1.65 -3.69 -25.48
N ASP A 570 0.68 -4.43 -26.01
CA ASP A 570 0.30 -5.77 -25.59
C ASP A 570 -0.21 -6.61 -26.79
N GLU A 571 -0.40 -7.91 -26.53
CA GLU A 571 -0.96 -8.87 -27.50
C GLU A 571 -2.37 -8.44 -28.00
N SER A 572 -3.18 -7.87 -27.12
CA SER A 572 -4.54 -7.43 -27.45
C SER A 572 -4.51 -6.26 -28.42
N ALA A 573 -3.56 -5.34 -28.27
CA ALA A 573 -3.36 -4.23 -29.22
C ALA A 573 -2.86 -4.75 -30.56
N LEU A 574 -1.94 -5.73 -30.55
CA LEU A 574 -1.49 -6.39 -31.77
C LEU A 574 -2.65 -7.07 -32.52
N GLN A 575 -3.49 -7.82 -31.78
CA GLN A 575 -4.64 -8.50 -32.39
C GLN A 575 -5.65 -7.48 -32.95
N ARG A 576 -5.95 -6.41 -32.23
CA ARG A 576 -6.82 -5.32 -32.72
C ARG A 576 -6.29 -4.69 -34.01
N PHE A 577 -4.96 -4.49 -34.12
CA PHE A 577 -4.36 -3.97 -35.35
C PHE A 577 -4.53 -4.95 -36.51
N ILE A 578 -4.32 -6.24 -36.26
CA ILE A 578 -4.51 -7.31 -37.25
C ILE A 578 -5.98 -7.38 -37.70
N ASP A 579 -6.93 -7.35 -36.75
CA ASP A 579 -8.35 -7.40 -37.05
C ASP A 579 -8.83 -6.16 -37.84
N THR A 580 -8.33 -4.99 -37.46
CA THR A 580 -8.73 -3.70 -38.09
C THR A 580 -8.17 -3.55 -39.51
N TYR A 581 -6.93 -3.94 -39.72
CA TYR A 581 -6.25 -3.70 -40.97
C TYR A 581 -5.93 -4.97 -41.76
N GLY A 582 -6.11 -6.16 -41.14
CA GLY A 582 -5.76 -7.45 -41.78
C GLY A 582 -6.70 -7.86 -42.90
N GLU A 583 -8.01 -7.82 -42.69
CA GLU A 583 -9.11 -8.23 -43.60
C GLU A 583 -8.67 -9.05 -44.84
N GLY A 584 -8.30 -10.34 -44.64
CA GLY A 584 -7.89 -11.25 -45.73
C GLY A 584 -6.53 -10.96 -46.36
N GLN A 585 -5.71 -10.08 -45.77
CA GLN A 585 -4.35 -9.72 -46.22
C GLN A 585 -3.36 -9.65 -45.05
N GLU A 586 -3.49 -10.54 -44.07
CA GLU A 586 -2.65 -10.62 -42.87
C GLU A 586 -1.16 -10.74 -43.26
N ASP A 587 -0.84 -11.46 -44.33
CA ASP A 587 0.54 -11.60 -44.89
C ASP A 587 1.20 -10.27 -45.25
N LYS A 588 0.44 -9.17 -45.40
CA LYS A 588 0.98 -7.84 -45.73
C LYS A 588 1.26 -6.99 -44.52
N ILE A 589 0.91 -7.46 -43.32
CA ILE A 589 1.23 -6.80 -42.04
C ILE A 589 2.65 -7.21 -41.66
N LYS A 590 3.52 -6.22 -41.50
CA LYS A 590 4.85 -6.42 -40.93
C LYS A 590 4.75 -6.16 -39.43
N VAL A 591 5.04 -7.18 -38.63
CA VAL A 591 5.14 -7.07 -37.18
C VAL A 591 6.61 -7.14 -36.78
N GLN A 592 7.10 -6.09 -36.17
CA GLN A 592 8.42 -6.06 -35.54
C GLN A 592 8.21 -6.19 -34.03
N ARG A 593 8.75 -7.24 -33.43
CA ARG A 593 8.78 -7.42 -31.98
C ARG A 593 10.04 -6.79 -31.41
N TYR A 594 9.89 -6.00 -30.32
CA TYR A 594 11.00 -5.47 -29.56
C TYR A 594 11.26 -6.36 -28.34
N LYS A 595 12.46 -6.90 -28.21
CA LYS A 595 12.88 -7.71 -27.07
C LYS A 595 13.59 -6.87 -26.02
N GLY A 596 14.16 -5.75 -26.41
CA GLY A 596 14.85 -4.85 -25.51
C GLY A 596 14.90 -3.41 -26.03
N LEU A 597 15.12 -2.47 -25.12
CA LEU A 597 15.22 -1.03 -25.39
C LEU A 597 16.38 -0.68 -26.32
N GLY A 598 17.44 -1.52 -26.31
CA GLY A 598 18.59 -1.36 -27.19
C GLY A 598 18.28 -1.57 -28.69
N GLU A 599 17.12 -2.17 -29.00
CA GLU A 599 16.65 -2.34 -30.39
C GLU A 599 15.94 -1.10 -30.93
N MET A 600 15.60 -0.15 -30.04
CA MET A 600 14.97 1.12 -30.42
C MET A 600 16.03 2.19 -30.69
N ASN A 601 15.85 2.92 -31.79
CA ASN A 601 16.63 4.12 -32.00
C ASN A 601 16.18 5.26 -31.08
N PRO A 602 16.96 6.34 -30.92
CA PRO A 602 16.63 7.45 -30.02
C PRO A 602 15.26 8.10 -30.25
N GLU A 603 14.85 8.23 -31.52
CA GLU A 603 13.56 8.83 -31.89
C GLU A 603 12.39 7.92 -31.48
N GLN A 604 12.51 6.62 -31.74
CA GLN A 604 11.50 5.63 -31.34
C GLN A 604 11.34 5.58 -29.83
N LEU A 605 12.45 5.58 -29.10
CA LEU A 605 12.44 5.58 -27.64
C LEU A 605 11.81 6.86 -27.07
N TRP A 606 12.08 8.01 -27.69
CA TRP A 606 11.41 9.25 -27.35
C TRP A 606 9.90 9.17 -27.57
N GLU A 607 9.47 8.85 -28.79
CA GLU A 607 8.08 8.85 -29.19
C GLU A 607 7.20 7.90 -28.35
N THR A 608 7.75 6.75 -27.94
CA THR A 608 6.96 5.69 -27.32
C THR A 608 7.07 5.66 -25.80
N THR A 609 8.25 6.02 -25.23
CA THR A 609 8.57 5.70 -23.84
C THR A 609 8.99 6.92 -23.01
N MET A 610 9.58 7.95 -23.63
CA MET A 610 10.15 9.07 -22.89
C MET A 610 9.35 10.37 -23.01
N ASN A 611 8.63 10.59 -24.11
CA ASN A 611 7.85 11.82 -24.32
C ASN A 611 6.65 11.88 -23.38
N PRO A 612 6.55 12.90 -22.52
CA PRO A 612 5.44 13.04 -21.55
C PRO A 612 4.04 13.03 -22.18
N ALA A 613 3.91 13.41 -23.45
CA ALA A 613 2.62 13.49 -24.14
C ALA A 613 2.12 12.12 -24.67
N THR A 614 3.00 11.16 -24.87
CA THR A 614 2.67 9.89 -25.58
C THR A 614 3.04 8.64 -24.80
N ARG A 615 3.95 8.73 -23.83
CA ARG A 615 4.44 7.60 -23.04
C ARG A 615 3.39 7.01 -22.10
N LEU A 616 3.55 5.73 -21.83
CA LEU A 616 2.81 5.04 -20.77
C LEU A 616 3.73 4.80 -19.57
N LEU A 617 3.30 5.26 -18.39
CA LEU A 617 4.00 5.03 -17.12
C LEU A 617 3.04 4.32 -16.15
N LYS A 618 3.54 3.26 -15.52
CA LYS A 618 2.86 2.59 -14.41
C LYS A 618 3.40 3.17 -13.11
N GLN A 619 2.56 3.84 -12.34
CA GLN A 619 2.94 4.31 -11.01
C GLN A 619 3.08 3.14 -10.04
N VAL A 620 4.16 3.12 -9.26
CA VAL A 620 4.34 2.12 -8.20
C VAL A 620 3.66 2.64 -6.95
N THR A 621 2.76 1.84 -6.39
CA THR A 621 2.02 2.15 -5.15
C THR A 621 2.25 1.06 -4.11
N ILE A 622 2.10 1.41 -2.85
CA ILE A 622 2.00 0.47 -1.73
C ILE A 622 0.57 0.59 -1.22
N ASP A 623 -0.25 -0.38 -1.53
CA ASP A 623 -1.64 -0.40 -1.10
C ASP A 623 -1.79 -1.05 0.28
N ASP A 624 -1.02 -2.11 0.52
CA ASP A 624 -0.86 -2.78 1.81
C ASP A 624 0.63 -2.99 2.12
N ALA A 625 1.10 -2.37 3.21
CA ALA A 625 2.52 -2.43 3.57
C ALA A 625 2.93 -3.80 4.12
N ALA A 626 2.01 -4.53 4.77
CA ALA A 626 2.28 -5.86 5.30
C ALA A 626 2.40 -6.88 4.16
N GLU A 627 1.48 -6.83 3.21
CA GLU A 627 1.50 -7.70 2.04
C GLU A 627 2.69 -7.41 1.13
N ALA A 628 3.04 -6.12 0.94
CA ALA A 628 4.24 -5.74 0.20
C ALA A 628 5.51 -6.28 0.87
N ASP A 629 5.62 -6.14 2.20
CA ASP A 629 6.75 -6.67 2.96
C ASP A 629 6.83 -8.20 2.86
N TYR A 630 5.71 -8.89 3.04
CA TYR A 630 5.61 -10.34 2.87
C TYR A 630 6.05 -10.77 1.47
N THR A 631 5.55 -10.10 0.42
CA THR A 631 5.88 -10.41 -0.97
C THR A 631 7.36 -10.21 -1.27
N PHE A 632 7.97 -9.09 -0.85
CA PHE A 632 9.41 -8.87 -1.03
C PHE A 632 10.24 -9.89 -0.25
N SER A 633 9.88 -10.21 0.99
CA SER A 633 10.59 -11.20 1.79
C SER A 633 10.48 -12.60 1.19
N MET A 634 9.32 -12.98 0.70
CA MET A 634 9.07 -14.28 0.05
C MET A 634 9.84 -14.40 -1.27
N LEU A 635 9.76 -13.38 -2.16
CA LEU A 635 10.39 -13.42 -3.48
C LEU A 635 11.90 -13.22 -3.41
N MET A 636 12.38 -12.31 -2.57
CA MET A 636 13.75 -11.81 -2.57
C MET A 636 14.55 -12.27 -1.34
N GLY A 637 13.92 -12.82 -0.31
CA GLY A 637 14.56 -13.31 0.91
C GLY A 637 15.50 -14.51 0.70
N GLU A 638 16.19 -14.93 1.77
CA GLU A 638 17.14 -16.06 1.74
C GLU A 638 16.44 -17.41 1.63
N ASP A 639 15.26 -17.56 2.25
CA ASP A 639 14.53 -18.81 2.28
C ASP A 639 13.96 -19.17 0.90
N VAL A 640 14.27 -20.39 0.45
CA VAL A 640 13.88 -20.91 -0.86
C VAL A 640 12.49 -21.58 -0.81
N GLY A 641 12.12 -22.13 0.36
CA GLY A 641 10.89 -22.90 0.55
C GLY A 641 9.63 -22.11 0.15
N PRO A 642 9.36 -20.96 0.77
CA PRO A 642 8.18 -20.14 0.48
C PRO A 642 8.11 -19.69 -0.98
N ARG A 643 9.26 -19.36 -1.58
CA ARG A 643 9.35 -18.97 -2.99
C ARG A 643 8.99 -20.10 -3.93
N ARG A 644 9.48 -21.33 -3.65
CA ARG A 644 9.14 -22.51 -4.43
C ARG A 644 7.65 -22.80 -4.37
N GLU A 645 7.08 -22.80 -3.18
CA GLU A 645 5.65 -23.02 -2.97
C GLU A 645 4.79 -22.00 -3.72
N PHE A 646 5.18 -20.72 -3.67
CA PHE A 646 4.52 -19.65 -4.43
C PHE A 646 4.58 -19.91 -5.94
N ILE A 647 5.75 -20.29 -6.47
CA ILE A 647 5.90 -20.60 -7.91
C ILE A 647 5.05 -21.78 -8.29
N GLU A 648 5.07 -22.88 -7.51
CA GLU A 648 4.28 -24.09 -7.79
C GLU A 648 2.76 -23.78 -7.77
N LYS A 649 2.31 -23.00 -6.79
CA LYS A 649 0.90 -22.62 -6.65
C LYS A 649 0.41 -21.70 -7.78
N ASN A 650 1.27 -20.84 -8.31
CA ASN A 650 0.92 -19.85 -9.33
C ASN A 650 1.43 -20.19 -10.73
N ALA A 651 2.01 -21.37 -10.93
CA ALA A 651 2.61 -21.77 -12.23
C ALA A 651 1.60 -21.74 -13.39
N THR A 652 0.33 -22.03 -13.13
CA THR A 652 -0.75 -22.00 -14.13
C THR A 652 -1.11 -20.60 -14.63
N TYR A 653 -0.75 -19.56 -13.84
CA TYR A 653 -1.00 -18.16 -14.21
C TYR A 653 0.22 -17.49 -14.88
N ALA A 654 1.34 -18.22 -14.96
CA ALA A 654 2.56 -17.67 -15.54
C ALA A 654 2.44 -17.62 -17.08
N ASN A 655 2.53 -16.42 -17.63
CA ASN A 655 2.70 -16.21 -19.06
C ASN A 655 4.19 -16.46 -19.37
N ILE A 656 4.54 -17.68 -19.71
CA ILE A 656 5.92 -18.06 -20.05
C ILE A 656 6.07 -17.93 -21.56
N ASP A 657 6.93 -17.01 -21.97
CA ASP A 657 7.41 -16.91 -23.34
C ASP A 657 8.46 -18.02 -23.55
N ALA A 658 8.01 -19.21 -24.02
CA ALA A 658 8.84 -20.39 -24.24
C ALA A 658 9.43 -20.40 -25.65
#